data_3ba3b2a9165cfe44ec11bc7e8b002e2e
#
_entry.id   3ba3b2a9165cfe44ec11bc7e8b002e2e
#
_cell.length_a   1.000
_cell.length_b   1.000
_cell.length_c   1.000
_cell.angle_alpha   90.00
_cell.angle_beta   90.00
_cell.angle_gamma   90.00
#
_symmetry.space_group_name_H-M   'P 1'
#
loop_
_entity.id
_entity.type
_entity.pdbx_description
1 polymer ?
#
loop_
_entity_poly.entity_id
_entity_poly.type
_entity_poly.pdbx_seq_one_letter_code
_entity_poly.pdbx_strand_id
1 'polypeptide(L)'
;MNKIKYLLLIAMCLCLSSVAAQDRISGHVWNRTDGPVMMANVVELDQNNRIVEATTTDINGNFSMPIKNRKDRLQISYVGYQTHTQVIGDSKVFRIEMRSRTQLKGVTVKAQQRVKTNGLTIPAKEVSVATQTLNMDEMKGLSFETADQALQGQIAGLDIVMNSGNLGSGTTMRLRGVTTINGDQEPLIVVDGNVLDNYNTTDIDLQDMDNSEQFARLLSVNPEDIQSIDVLKDAAATAIWGSRGANGVIEIKTRRGRRGKTRIDFSYRFTGSWQPKGMKMLNGDEYTMMLKEAYFNPAQSSVASDIVEISYDDSRPMYFRNFNNNTDWRDEVTQFGQTHNYNLVLNGGGEKATFRISSNYDHETGTIIEQQLDRFSTRMALDYYVSDRIKFSSNFSLTYTNNKKNYVDCLLDKAYNAMPNMSVYNYNYDPINQRYYRTNEYMKMFPAAGAAGPVQDGQSSYYLRDMVANGNPVAIGRLSWYRESTYAIDPQFQIEYKLLGKDETSTQLNYNGEVYMYAFTNTQKGYYPASLTSNSWNVDGGINLTSDSESKNLKFNTKHTLIFTPKFSNEDHYFTGLARWEMETTNSNSQYLKSSGVVGGVTDPSVEAYLRDANTSLGKAHRMSALGSFHYSYKSKYVLDFTLRADGSTKFGKNNRWGFFPGVSGRWNISDEPFMKPISKYVSMLAFRPSWGVVGGEPRDEGLIYNKYGNTGNYGG
;
A
#
# COMPACT_ATOMS: atom_id res chain seq x y z
N MET A 1 12.05 43.81 1.26
CA MET A 1 11.72 42.58 0.49
C MET A 1 11.87 42.73 -1.05
N ASN A 2 11.74 43.91 -1.64
CA ASN A 2 11.83 44.05 -3.11
C ASN A 2 13.27 44.04 -3.68
N LYS A 3 14.29 44.39 -2.93
CA LYS A 3 15.69 44.40 -3.44
C LYS A 3 16.29 42.98 -3.61
N ILE A 4 15.83 42.01 -2.85
CA ILE A 4 16.29 40.60 -2.94
C ILE A 4 15.70 39.88 -4.17
N LYS A 5 14.48 40.26 -4.59
CA LYS A 5 13.86 39.72 -5.82
C LYS A 5 14.59 40.18 -7.09
N TYR A 6 15.09 41.40 -7.14
CA TYR A 6 15.86 41.89 -8.28
C TYR A 6 17.26 41.29 -8.33
N LEU A 7 17.88 41.02 -7.19
CA LEU A 7 19.19 40.36 -7.14
C LEU A 7 19.11 38.89 -7.59
N LEU A 8 18.03 38.18 -7.25
CA LEU A 8 17.77 36.82 -7.71
C LEU A 8 17.44 36.76 -9.21
N LEU A 9 16.72 37.75 -9.74
CA LEU A 9 16.43 37.83 -11.17
C LEU A 9 17.71 38.17 -11.99
N ILE A 10 18.59 39.02 -11.49
CA ILE A 10 19.88 39.37 -12.14
C ILE A 10 20.83 38.17 -12.05
N ALA A 11 20.88 37.44 -10.93
CA ALA A 11 21.67 36.20 -10.81
C ALA A 11 21.18 35.12 -11.76
N MET A 12 19.85 35.00 -11.96
CA MET A 12 19.25 34.07 -12.90
C MET A 12 19.51 34.46 -14.38
N CYS A 13 19.59 35.75 -14.69
CA CYS A 13 19.97 36.22 -16.03
C CYS A 13 21.46 36.09 -16.31
N LEU A 14 22.34 36.14 -15.31
CA LEU A 14 23.79 35.99 -15.47
C LEU A 14 24.22 34.51 -15.65
N CYS A 15 23.39 33.56 -15.25
CA CYS A 15 23.62 32.13 -15.51
C CYS A 15 23.27 31.70 -16.95
N LEU A 16 22.66 32.53 -17.76
CA LEU A 16 22.24 32.23 -19.14
C LEU A 16 23.25 32.63 -20.22
N SER A 17 24.45 33.08 -19.88
CA SER A 17 25.43 33.58 -20.86
C SER A 17 26.76 32.83 -20.90
N SER A 18 26.70 31.49 -21.00
CA SER A 18 27.81 30.72 -21.54
C SER A 18 27.31 29.43 -22.23
N VAL A 19 26.48 29.60 -23.26
CA VAL A 19 26.36 28.56 -24.27
C VAL A 19 27.61 28.71 -25.15
N ALA A 20 28.67 28.02 -24.79
CA ALA A 20 29.77 27.75 -25.71
C ALA A 20 29.13 27.05 -26.90
N ALA A 21 29.26 27.60 -28.10
CA ALA A 21 28.79 26.98 -29.33
C ALA A 21 29.47 25.62 -29.47
N GLN A 22 28.77 24.56 -29.07
CA GLN A 22 29.26 23.19 -29.25
C GLN A 22 29.34 22.90 -30.75
N ASP A 23 30.51 22.46 -31.17
CA ASP A 23 30.72 22.04 -32.56
C ASP A 23 29.80 20.90 -32.87
N ARG A 24 28.94 21.02 -33.86
CA ARG A 24 27.91 20.03 -34.22
C ARG A 24 28.19 19.47 -35.60
N ILE A 25 27.96 18.17 -35.71
CA ILE A 25 27.96 17.44 -36.97
C ILE A 25 26.53 16.97 -37.31
N SER A 26 26.24 16.85 -38.56
CA SER A 26 24.98 16.27 -39.09
C SER A 26 25.28 15.26 -40.19
N GLY A 27 24.34 14.40 -40.47
CA GLY A 27 24.52 13.46 -41.57
C GLY A 27 23.27 12.71 -41.93
N HIS A 28 23.37 11.96 -43.01
CA HIS A 28 22.33 11.12 -43.53
C HIS A 28 22.84 9.67 -43.69
N VAL A 29 22.14 8.73 -43.10
CA VAL A 29 22.44 7.29 -43.14
C VAL A 29 21.43 6.59 -43.99
N TRP A 30 21.89 5.87 -45.00
CA TRP A 30 21.03 5.19 -45.98
C TRP A 30 21.60 3.87 -46.45
N ASN A 31 20.76 3.04 -47.06
CA ASN A 31 21.15 1.81 -47.74
C ASN A 31 20.55 1.82 -49.16
N ARG A 32 21.26 1.22 -50.12
CA ARG A 32 20.82 1.20 -51.53
C ARG A 32 19.51 0.47 -51.77
N THR A 33 19.24 -0.58 -50.99
CA THR A 33 18.09 -1.45 -51.15
C THR A 33 16.91 -1.00 -50.30
N ASP A 34 17.20 -0.58 -49.06
CA ASP A 34 16.18 -0.36 -48.03
C ASP A 34 15.86 1.13 -47.80
N GLY A 35 16.59 2.03 -48.49
CA GLY A 35 16.41 3.49 -48.35
C GLY A 35 17.02 4.06 -47.08
N PRO A 36 16.43 5.12 -46.47
CA PRO A 36 16.95 5.74 -45.29
C PRO A 36 16.89 4.78 -44.07
N VAL A 37 17.98 4.70 -43.31
CA VAL A 37 18.08 3.83 -42.13
C VAL A 37 17.67 4.63 -40.87
N MET A 38 16.45 4.42 -40.41
CA MET A 38 15.93 5.05 -39.23
C MET A 38 16.41 4.35 -37.95
N MET A 39 16.55 5.10 -36.83
CA MET A 39 16.95 4.59 -35.51
C MET A 39 18.32 3.90 -35.49
N ALA A 40 19.20 4.19 -36.43
CA ALA A 40 20.60 3.74 -36.36
C ALA A 40 21.31 4.50 -35.25
N ASN A 41 22.05 3.78 -34.42
CA ASN A 41 22.87 4.37 -33.36
C ASN A 41 24.07 5.07 -33.99
N VAL A 42 24.25 6.34 -33.65
CA VAL A 42 25.37 7.17 -34.08
C VAL A 42 26.12 7.61 -32.86
N VAL A 43 27.37 7.21 -32.70
CA VAL A 43 28.17 7.46 -31.50
C VAL A 43 29.53 8.06 -31.85
N GLU A 44 30.00 9.02 -31.03
CA GLU A 44 31.36 9.51 -31.03
C GLU A 44 32.21 8.61 -30.11
N LEU A 45 33.31 8.08 -30.63
CA LEU A 45 34.26 7.25 -29.87
C LEU A 45 35.57 7.99 -29.72
N ASP A 46 36.08 8.10 -28.50
CA ASP A 46 37.41 8.62 -28.20
C ASP A 46 38.53 7.65 -28.71
N GLN A 47 39.77 8.04 -28.56
CA GLN A 47 40.91 7.23 -28.96
C GLN A 47 40.99 5.88 -28.21
N ASN A 48 40.34 5.77 -27.07
CA ASN A 48 40.24 4.55 -26.24
C ASN A 48 38.98 3.74 -26.50
N ASN A 49 38.23 4.01 -27.55
CA ASN A 49 36.94 3.38 -27.92
C ASN A 49 35.81 3.59 -26.86
N ARG A 50 35.88 4.66 -26.07
CA ARG A 50 34.78 5.01 -25.16
C ARG A 50 33.78 5.91 -25.86
N ILE A 51 32.50 5.67 -25.63
CA ILE A 51 31.43 6.51 -26.15
C ILE A 51 31.46 7.85 -25.40
N VAL A 52 31.66 8.93 -26.16
CA VAL A 52 31.74 10.30 -25.65
C VAL A 52 30.40 11.01 -25.83
N GLU A 53 29.74 10.80 -26.99
CA GLU A 53 28.43 11.34 -27.30
C GLU A 53 27.67 10.35 -28.17
N ALA A 54 26.31 10.37 -28.13
CA ALA A 54 25.49 9.45 -28.87
C ALA A 54 24.17 10.10 -29.31
N THR A 55 23.69 9.69 -30.49
CA THR A 55 22.36 10.05 -31.02
C THR A 55 21.81 8.91 -31.87
N THR A 56 20.58 9.04 -32.36
CA THR A 56 19.98 8.12 -33.32
C THR A 56 19.51 8.86 -34.55
N THR A 57 19.43 8.15 -35.69
CA THR A 57 18.84 8.72 -36.90
C THR A 57 17.34 8.83 -36.81
N ASP A 58 16.77 9.88 -37.43
CA ASP A 58 15.33 10.10 -37.57
C ASP A 58 14.69 9.17 -38.63
N ILE A 59 13.38 9.32 -38.86
CA ILE A 59 12.62 8.56 -39.85
C ILE A 59 13.15 8.69 -41.26
N ASN A 60 13.85 9.79 -41.59
CA ASN A 60 14.45 10.07 -42.88
C ASN A 60 15.95 9.68 -42.92
N GLY A 61 16.45 9.00 -41.88
CA GLY A 61 17.85 8.61 -41.78
C GLY A 61 18.81 9.75 -41.41
N ASN A 62 18.32 10.93 -41.04
CA ASN A 62 19.17 12.07 -40.66
C ASN A 62 19.54 12.03 -39.17
N PHE A 63 20.72 12.52 -38.88
CA PHE A 63 21.16 12.76 -37.47
C PHE A 63 21.83 14.11 -37.33
N SER A 64 21.81 14.63 -36.11
CA SER A 64 22.58 15.81 -35.71
C SER A 64 23.01 15.64 -34.24
N MET A 65 24.33 15.75 -34.00
CA MET A 65 24.87 15.59 -32.64
C MET A 65 26.01 16.59 -32.40
N PRO A 66 26.16 17.05 -31.15
CA PRO A 66 27.36 17.79 -30.73
C PRO A 66 28.56 16.83 -30.73
N ILE A 67 29.75 17.34 -30.94
CA ILE A 67 31.00 16.57 -30.85
C ILE A 67 31.93 17.22 -29.84
N LYS A 68 32.75 16.38 -29.21
CA LYS A 68 33.75 16.81 -28.23
C LYS A 68 35.11 17.04 -28.86
N ASN A 69 35.52 16.19 -29.82
CA ASN A 69 36.84 16.27 -30.42
C ASN A 69 36.79 15.78 -31.87
N ARG A 70 37.33 16.58 -32.80
CA ARG A 70 37.37 16.26 -34.22
C ARG A 70 38.33 15.10 -34.57
N LYS A 71 39.24 14.75 -33.67
CA LYS A 71 40.15 13.59 -33.81
C LYS A 71 39.47 12.25 -33.44
N ASP A 72 38.28 12.32 -32.87
CA ASP A 72 37.50 11.15 -32.48
C ASP A 72 36.84 10.49 -33.69
N ARG A 73 36.27 9.30 -33.48
CA ARG A 73 35.67 8.50 -34.55
C ARG A 73 34.16 8.50 -34.41
N LEU A 74 33.50 8.65 -35.56
CA LEU A 74 32.07 8.48 -35.67
C LEU A 74 31.78 7.02 -36.01
N GLN A 75 31.01 6.34 -35.19
CA GLN A 75 30.59 4.97 -35.41
C GLN A 75 29.08 4.91 -35.56
N ILE A 76 28.61 4.25 -36.65
CA ILE A 76 27.20 4.03 -36.91
C ILE A 76 26.94 2.54 -36.90
N SER A 77 25.93 2.13 -36.12
CA SER A 77 25.50 0.73 -36.04
C SER A 77 23.99 0.60 -36.09
N TYR A 78 23.52 -0.45 -36.77
CA TYR A 78 22.14 -0.83 -36.80
C TYR A 78 22.00 -2.35 -37.00
N VAL A 79 20.93 -2.92 -36.44
CA VAL A 79 20.71 -4.37 -36.54
C VAL A 79 20.53 -4.79 -37.99
N GLY A 80 21.30 -5.79 -38.42
CA GLY A 80 21.27 -6.28 -39.81
C GLY A 80 22.27 -5.62 -40.76
N TYR A 81 23.01 -4.62 -40.31
CA TYR A 81 24.01 -3.91 -41.11
C TYR A 81 25.42 -4.05 -40.54
N GLN A 82 26.41 -3.88 -41.42
CA GLN A 82 27.83 -3.80 -40.97
C GLN A 82 28.04 -2.46 -40.29
N THR A 83 28.66 -2.48 -39.12
CA THR A 83 29.03 -1.26 -38.38
C THR A 83 29.99 -0.42 -39.21
N HIS A 84 29.67 0.84 -39.47
CA HIS A 84 30.52 1.80 -40.15
C HIS A 84 31.24 2.67 -39.14
N THR A 85 32.56 2.81 -39.30
CA THR A 85 33.39 3.66 -38.41
C THR A 85 34.32 4.50 -39.24
N GLN A 86 34.35 5.83 -38.97
CA GLN A 86 35.26 6.77 -39.65
C GLN A 86 35.70 7.89 -38.68
N VAL A 87 36.83 8.53 -38.98
CA VAL A 87 37.28 9.72 -38.21
C VAL A 87 36.41 10.92 -38.54
N ILE A 88 36.08 11.73 -37.56
CA ILE A 88 35.22 12.91 -37.73
C ILE A 88 35.91 13.96 -38.60
N GLY A 89 37.16 14.31 -38.29
CA GLY A 89 37.94 15.28 -39.06
C GLY A 89 37.26 16.67 -39.16
N ASP A 90 37.51 17.35 -40.27
CA ASP A 90 36.95 18.72 -40.47
C ASP A 90 35.56 18.72 -41.06
N SER A 91 35.00 17.54 -41.40
CA SER A 91 33.68 17.44 -42.01
C SER A 91 32.57 17.76 -41.03
N LYS A 92 31.62 18.58 -41.43
CA LYS A 92 30.40 18.90 -40.66
C LYS A 92 29.20 18.12 -41.10
N VAL A 93 29.21 17.56 -42.33
CA VAL A 93 28.10 16.83 -42.89
C VAL A 93 28.59 15.48 -43.40
N PHE A 94 27.90 14.41 -42.99
CA PHE A 94 28.26 13.03 -43.36
C PHE A 94 27.15 12.39 -44.18
N ARG A 95 27.54 11.67 -45.24
CA ARG A 95 26.65 10.79 -46.03
C ARG A 95 27.19 9.38 -45.91
N ILE A 96 26.44 8.51 -45.25
CA ILE A 96 26.92 7.20 -44.86
C ILE A 96 26.02 6.12 -45.46
N GLU A 97 26.61 5.31 -46.34
CA GLU A 97 25.94 4.14 -46.90
C GLU A 97 26.23 2.91 -46.01
N MET A 98 25.21 2.33 -45.40
CA MET A 98 25.33 1.11 -44.61
C MET A 98 25.12 -0.11 -45.51
N ARG A 99 26.04 -1.09 -45.42
CA ARG A 99 25.95 -2.35 -46.14
C ARG A 99 25.22 -3.38 -45.30
N SER A 100 24.22 -4.06 -45.92
CA SER A 100 23.54 -5.19 -45.27
C SER A 100 24.54 -6.29 -44.96
N ARG A 101 24.48 -6.82 -43.73
CA ARG A 101 25.18 -8.05 -43.40
C ARG A 101 24.45 -9.18 -44.12
N THR A 102 25.10 -9.90 -45.00
CA THR A 102 24.54 -11.11 -45.62
C THR A 102 24.00 -12.01 -44.51
N GLN A 103 22.71 -12.31 -44.56
CA GLN A 103 22.01 -13.12 -43.57
C GLN A 103 22.69 -14.48 -43.45
N LEU A 104 23.48 -14.70 -42.44
CA LEU A 104 23.61 -16.01 -41.83
C LEU A 104 22.21 -16.39 -41.38
N LYS A 105 21.74 -17.61 -41.74
CA LYS A 105 20.43 -18.15 -41.34
C LYS A 105 20.19 -17.76 -39.90
N GLY A 106 19.21 -16.90 -39.67
CA GLY A 106 18.92 -16.37 -38.34
C GLY A 106 18.54 -17.53 -37.44
N VAL A 107 19.39 -17.83 -36.49
CA VAL A 107 18.98 -18.52 -35.27
C VAL A 107 18.07 -17.51 -34.56
N THR A 108 16.78 -17.69 -34.72
CA THR A 108 15.80 -16.93 -33.93
C THR A 108 15.92 -17.45 -32.51
N VAL A 109 16.80 -16.85 -31.72
CA VAL A 109 16.78 -17.03 -30.28
C VAL A 109 15.52 -16.32 -29.80
N LYS A 110 14.41 -17.04 -29.78
CA LYS A 110 13.24 -16.62 -28.98
C LYS A 110 13.71 -16.67 -27.54
N ALA A 111 14.04 -15.52 -26.97
CA ALA A 111 14.24 -15.39 -25.55
C ALA A 111 12.97 -15.94 -24.88
N GLN A 112 13.07 -17.13 -24.30
CA GLN A 112 11.95 -17.70 -23.55
C GLN A 112 11.75 -16.81 -22.33
N GLN A 113 10.57 -16.22 -22.23
CA GLN A 113 10.20 -15.47 -21.02
C GLN A 113 10.35 -16.40 -19.82
N ARG A 114 11.20 -16.02 -18.87
CA ARG A 114 11.41 -16.77 -17.63
C ARG A 114 10.62 -16.11 -16.50
N VAL A 115 10.04 -16.91 -15.66
CA VAL A 115 9.24 -16.48 -14.50
C VAL A 115 9.82 -17.09 -13.26
N LYS A 116 9.91 -16.30 -12.18
CA LYS A 116 10.28 -16.80 -10.87
C LYS A 116 9.04 -17.41 -10.21
N THR A 117 9.06 -18.69 -9.99
CA THR A 117 7.99 -19.45 -9.31
C THR A 117 8.62 -20.50 -8.41
N ASN A 118 8.00 -20.79 -7.26
CA ASN A 118 8.53 -21.72 -6.24
C ASN A 118 10.00 -21.46 -5.85
N GLY A 119 10.43 -20.18 -5.89
CA GLY A 119 11.80 -19.79 -5.61
C GLY A 119 12.81 -20.07 -6.75
N LEU A 120 12.40 -20.76 -7.80
CA LEU A 120 13.17 -21.07 -9.00
C LEU A 120 12.83 -20.14 -10.17
N THR A 121 13.78 -19.90 -11.06
CA THR A 121 13.54 -19.14 -12.30
C THR A 121 13.45 -20.12 -13.46
N ILE A 122 12.22 -20.35 -13.96
CA ILE A 122 11.91 -21.33 -15.01
C ILE A 122 11.27 -20.67 -16.22
N PRO A 123 11.27 -21.31 -17.41
CA PRO A 123 10.54 -20.80 -18.57
C PRO A 123 9.04 -20.67 -18.28
N ALA A 124 8.40 -19.56 -18.71
CA ALA A 124 6.99 -19.32 -18.49
C ALA A 124 6.08 -20.44 -19.03
N LYS A 125 6.54 -21.10 -20.12
CA LYS A 125 5.85 -22.25 -20.72
C LYS A 125 5.85 -23.50 -19.82
N GLU A 126 6.72 -23.55 -18.81
CA GLU A 126 6.91 -24.70 -17.92
C GLU A 126 6.27 -24.50 -16.53
N VAL A 127 5.63 -23.36 -16.30
CA VAL A 127 4.94 -23.09 -15.03
C VAL A 127 3.78 -24.08 -14.84
N SER A 128 3.90 -24.95 -13.83
CA SER A 128 2.95 -26.02 -13.53
C SER A 128 1.79 -25.59 -12.63
N VAL A 129 2.01 -24.55 -11.81
CA VAL A 129 1.02 -24.03 -10.85
C VAL A 129 0.16 -22.91 -11.44
N ALA A 130 -1.06 -22.74 -10.92
CA ALA A 130 -1.92 -21.63 -11.34
C ALA A 130 -1.54 -20.36 -10.60
N THR A 131 -1.01 -19.40 -11.33
CA THR A 131 -0.74 -18.04 -10.86
C THR A 131 -1.47 -17.03 -11.71
N GLN A 132 -1.92 -15.97 -11.13
CA GLN A 132 -2.46 -14.83 -11.85
C GLN A 132 -1.62 -13.60 -11.54
N THR A 133 -1.08 -12.98 -12.58
CA THR A 133 -0.21 -11.81 -12.48
C THR A 133 -0.93 -10.57 -12.96
N LEU A 134 -0.95 -9.53 -12.13
CA LEU A 134 -1.35 -8.18 -12.51
C LEU A 134 -0.09 -7.36 -12.76
N ASN A 135 0.03 -6.82 -13.99
CA ASN A 135 1.11 -5.91 -14.35
C ASN A 135 0.67 -4.47 -14.07
N MET A 136 1.38 -3.78 -13.17
CA MET A 136 1.02 -2.41 -12.80
C MET A 136 1.26 -1.38 -13.92
N ASP A 137 1.98 -1.74 -14.98
CA ASP A 137 2.10 -0.87 -16.16
C ASP A 137 0.78 -0.74 -16.93
N GLU A 138 -0.11 -1.73 -16.83
CA GLU A 138 -1.45 -1.71 -17.45
C GLU A 138 -2.44 -0.84 -16.66
N MET A 139 -2.10 -0.52 -15.41
CA MET A 139 -2.92 0.27 -14.50
C MET A 139 -2.48 1.74 -14.44
N LYS A 140 -1.53 2.15 -15.26
CA LYS A 140 -1.06 3.54 -15.33
C LYS A 140 -2.19 4.50 -15.65
N GLY A 141 -2.26 5.59 -14.89
CA GLY A 141 -3.29 6.62 -15.05
C GLY A 141 -4.53 6.43 -14.16
N LEU A 142 -4.66 5.27 -13.49
CA LEU A 142 -5.64 5.09 -12.44
C LEU A 142 -5.06 5.56 -11.10
N SER A 143 -5.91 6.08 -10.23
CA SER A 143 -5.53 6.54 -8.91
C SER A 143 -5.87 5.45 -7.89
N PHE A 144 -4.85 4.90 -7.25
CA PHE A 144 -4.97 3.97 -6.13
C PHE A 144 -4.21 4.54 -4.94
N GLU A 145 -4.81 4.52 -3.80
CA GLU A 145 -4.18 4.88 -2.53
C GLU A 145 -3.26 3.74 -2.05
N THR A 146 -3.71 2.51 -2.28
CA THR A 146 -3.05 1.29 -1.83
C THR A 146 -2.99 0.23 -2.94
N ALA A 147 -2.11 -0.76 -2.79
CA ALA A 147 -1.96 -1.84 -3.76
C ALA A 147 -3.15 -2.80 -3.81
N ASP A 148 -3.89 -2.95 -2.72
CA ASP A 148 -5.10 -3.76 -2.63
C ASP A 148 -6.26 -3.17 -3.43
N GLN A 149 -6.40 -1.84 -3.45
CA GLN A 149 -7.37 -1.18 -4.33
C GLN A 149 -7.11 -1.49 -5.80
N ALA A 150 -5.84 -1.57 -6.20
CA ALA A 150 -5.47 -1.94 -7.57
C ALA A 150 -5.84 -3.40 -7.92
N LEU A 151 -5.93 -4.29 -6.93
CA LEU A 151 -6.32 -5.70 -7.11
C LEU A 151 -7.83 -5.93 -7.18
N GLN A 152 -8.62 -4.98 -6.66
CA GLN A 152 -10.07 -5.13 -6.56
C GLN A 152 -10.71 -5.36 -7.94
N GLY A 153 -11.45 -6.47 -8.07
CA GLY A 153 -12.10 -6.84 -9.32
C GLY A 153 -11.17 -7.37 -10.44
N GLN A 154 -9.84 -7.36 -10.24
CA GLN A 154 -8.87 -7.79 -11.26
C GLN A 154 -8.50 -9.28 -11.15
N ILE A 155 -8.67 -9.88 -9.98
CA ILE A 155 -8.22 -11.23 -9.68
C ILE A 155 -9.42 -12.14 -9.41
N ALA A 156 -9.62 -13.15 -10.26
CA ALA A 156 -10.71 -14.11 -10.09
C ALA A 156 -10.58 -14.88 -8.76
N GLY A 157 -11.63 -14.86 -7.93
CA GLY A 157 -11.69 -15.56 -6.63
C GLY A 157 -10.96 -14.85 -5.49
N LEU A 158 -10.49 -13.63 -5.71
CA LEU A 158 -10.04 -12.72 -4.66
C LEU A 158 -11.16 -11.71 -4.38
N ASP A 159 -11.69 -11.76 -3.18
CA ASP A 159 -12.68 -10.82 -2.66
C ASP A 159 -11.95 -9.77 -1.82
N ILE A 160 -12.18 -8.50 -2.13
CA ILE A 160 -11.58 -7.36 -1.43
C ILE A 160 -12.70 -6.41 -1.04
N VAL A 161 -12.87 -6.25 0.26
CA VAL A 161 -13.87 -5.37 0.86
C VAL A 161 -13.14 -4.27 1.63
N MET A 162 -13.47 -3.02 1.36
CA MET A 162 -12.98 -1.90 2.17
C MET A 162 -13.67 -1.94 3.53
N ASN A 163 -12.89 -1.85 4.60
CA ASN A 163 -13.42 -1.94 5.97
C ASN A 163 -14.23 -0.68 6.34
N SER A 164 -13.81 0.49 5.85
CA SER A 164 -14.56 1.74 5.97
C SER A 164 -14.23 2.70 4.82
N GLY A 165 -14.91 3.84 4.78
CA GLY A 165 -14.59 4.95 3.87
C GLY A 165 -13.62 5.98 4.45
N ASN A 166 -13.08 5.75 5.65
CA ASN A 166 -12.12 6.65 6.28
C ASN A 166 -10.74 6.55 5.61
N LEU A 167 -10.01 7.67 5.62
CA LEU A 167 -8.67 7.73 5.03
C LEU A 167 -7.72 6.75 5.72
N GLY A 168 -6.93 6.04 4.93
CA GLY A 168 -5.97 5.05 5.43
C GLY A 168 -6.61 3.80 6.03
N SER A 169 -7.91 3.61 5.83
CA SER A 169 -8.62 2.39 6.22
C SER A 169 -8.10 1.18 5.43
N GLY A 170 -7.93 0.06 6.11
CA GLY A 170 -7.53 -1.19 5.49
C GLY A 170 -8.65 -1.84 4.70
N THR A 171 -8.27 -2.85 3.94
CA THR A 171 -9.19 -3.75 3.25
C THR A 171 -9.13 -5.14 3.88
N THR A 172 -10.25 -5.84 3.91
CA THR A 172 -10.29 -7.26 4.21
C THR A 172 -10.21 -8.04 2.91
N MET A 173 -9.19 -8.88 2.78
CA MET A 173 -8.97 -9.69 1.60
C MET A 173 -9.27 -11.17 1.90
N ARG A 174 -10.02 -11.81 1.02
CA ARG A 174 -10.30 -13.26 1.10
C ARG A 174 -10.07 -13.92 -0.24
N LEU A 175 -9.35 -15.02 -0.21
CA LEU A 175 -9.08 -15.82 -1.40
C LEU A 175 -9.78 -17.15 -1.30
N ARG A 176 -10.73 -17.45 -2.21
CA ARG A 176 -11.53 -18.68 -2.23
C ARG A 176 -12.44 -18.90 -0.99
N GLY A 177 -12.81 -17.81 -0.29
CA GLY A 177 -13.74 -17.86 0.85
C GLY A 177 -13.06 -18.10 2.20
N VAL A 178 -13.87 -18.44 3.20
CA VAL A 178 -13.43 -18.67 4.58
C VAL A 178 -12.82 -20.05 4.73
N THR A 179 -11.58 -20.14 5.20
CA THR A 179 -10.82 -21.39 5.33
C THR A 179 -10.68 -21.88 6.77
N THR A 180 -10.84 -20.99 7.75
CA THR A 180 -10.66 -21.28 9.18
C THR A 180 -11.63 -20.45 10.03
N ILE A 181 -11.99 -20.98 11.20
CA ILE A 181 -12.85 -20.28 12.18
C ILE A 181 -11.99 -19.46 13.15
N ASN A 182 -10.83 -19.98 13.57
CA ASN A 182 -10.02 -19.40 14.66
C ASN A 182 -8.66 -18.87 14.20
N GLY A 183 -8.35 -18.91 12.89
CA GLY A 183 -7.09 -18.46 12.33
C GLY A 183 -7.22 -17.16 11.52
N ASP A 184 -6.10 -16.64 11.08
CA ASP A 184 -6.07 -15.57 10.09
C ASP A 184 -6.70 -16.06 8.78
N GLN A 185 -7.60 -15.27 8.20
CA GLN A 185 -8.33 -15.61 6.96
C GLN A 185 -7.79 -14.89 5.74
N GLU A 186 -6.89 -13.93 5.97
CA GLU A 186 -6.34 -13.11 4.90
C GLU A 186 -5.17 -13.81 4.19
N PRO A 187 -4.98 -13.57 2.89
CA PRO A 187 -3.82 -14.09 2.17
C PRO A 187 -2.52 -13.48 2.72
N LEU A 188 -1.46 -14.27 2.66
CA LEU A 188 -0.12 -13.82 3.03
C LEU A 188 0.37 -12.77 2.05
N ILE A 189 0.78 -11.61 2.54
CA ILE A 189 1.38 -10.57 1.71
C ILE A 189 2.89 -10.69 1.76
N VAL A 190 3.51 -10.72 0.58
CA VAL A 190 4.95 -10.85 0.40
C VAL A 190 5.46 -9.73 -0.50
N VAL A 191 6.46 -8.98 -0.05
CA VAL A 191 7.08 -7.91 -0.84
C VAL A 191 8.55 -8.28 -1.11
N ASP A 192 8.92 -8.40 -2.38
CA ASP A 192 10.26 -8.80 -2.83
C ASP A 192 10.80 -10.06 -2.13
N GLY A 193 9.91 -11.02 -1.83
CA GLY A 193 10.24 -12.30 -1.20
C GLY A 193 10.23 -12.27 0.34
N ASN A 194 9.92 -11.15 0.98
CA ASN A 194 9.80 -11.02 2.43
C ASN A 194 8.35 -10.84 2.86
N VAL A 195 7.96 -11.55 3.92
CA VAL A 195 6.59 -11.47 4.45
C VAL A 195 6.37 -10.14 5.14
N LEU A 196 5.31 -9.46 4.74
CA LEU A 196 4.77 -8.29 5.41
C LEU A 196 3.72 -8.77 6.42
N ASP A 197 4.10 -8.85 7.70
CA ASP A 197 3.20 -9.32 8.76
C ASP A 197 2.14 -8.27 9.10
N ASN A 198 1.01 -8.75 9.61
CA ASN A 198 -0.02 -7.89 10.20
C ASN A 198 0.34 -7.66 11.68
N TYR A 199 0.71 -6.44 12.03
CA TYR A 199 1.08 -6.07 13.40
C TYR A 199 -0.08 -5.46 14.20
N ASN A 200 -1.26 -5.38 13.63
CA ASN A 200 -2.47 -4.91 14.33
C ASN A 200 -3.08 -6.02 15.20
N THR A 201 -2.25 -6.73 15.94
CA THR A 201 -2.69 -7.67 16.95
C THR A 201 -2.77 -6.98 18.31
N THR A 202 -3.56 -5.96 18.45
CA THR A 202 -4.22 -5.74 19.71
C THR A 202 -5.26 -6.84 19.85
N ASP A 203 -5.32 -7.47 21.01
CA ASP A 203 -6.38 -8.41 21.39
C ASP A 203 -7.69 -7.84 20.85
N ILE A 204 -8.35 -8.59 19.99
CA ILE A 204 -9.69 -8.23 19.56
C ILE A 204 -10.52 -8.37 20.84
N ASP A 205 -10.74 -7.28 21.52
CA ASP A 205 -11.79 -7.20 22.48
C ASP A 205 -13.09 -7.35 21.68
N LEU A 206 -13.76 -8.49 21.85
CA LEU A 206 -15.03 -8.76 21.17
C LEU A 206 -16.11 -7.72 21.53
N GLN A 207 -15.82 -6.86 22.53
CA GLN A 207 -16.66 -5.72 22.91
C GLN A 207 -16.33 -4.45 22.10
N ASP A 208 -15.14 -4.36 21.49
CA ASP A 208 -14.70 -3.25 20.64
C ASP A 208 -14.69 -3.61 19.14
N MET A 209 -15.56 -4.50 18.69
CA MET A 209 -15.70 -4.85 17.25
C MET A 209 -16.04 -3.63 16.37
N ASP A 210 -16.55 -2.56 16.95
CA ASP A 210 -16.86 -1.31 16.26
C ASP A 210 -15.64 -0.41 15.99
N ASN A 211 -14.48 -0.65 16.62
CA ASN A 211 -13.32 0.25 16.58
C ASN A 211 -12.08 -0.31 15.86
N SER A 212 -12.15 -1.50 15.25
CA SER A 212 -11.00 -2.07 14.57
C SER A 212 -10.91 -1.67 13.10
N GLU A 213 -10.75 -0.39 12.81
CA GLU A 213 -10.19 0.03 11.52
C GLU A 213 -8.75 -0.52 11.43
N GLN A 214 -8.62 -1.66 10.78
CA GLN A 214 -7.29 -2.20 10.50
C GLN A 214 -6.57 -1.23 9.58
N PHE A 215 -5.47 -0.67 10.07
CA PHE A 215 -4.58 0.16 9.25
C PHE A 215 -4.17 -0.63 8.00
N ALA A 216 -4.26 0.00 6.83
CA ALA A 216 -3.92 -0.66 5.58
C ALA A 216 -2.43 -1.08 5.58
N ARG A 217 -2.19 -2.39 5.72
CA ARG A 217 -0.83 -2.97 5.66
C ARG A 217 -0.04 -2.52 4.44
N LEU A 218 -0.76 -2.37 3.34
CA LEU A 218 -0.19 -2.01 2.05
C LEU A 218 0.04 -0.50 1.88
N LEU A 219 -0.32 0.33 2.87
CA LEU A 219 0.08 1.75 2.88
C LEU A 219 1.60 1.95 2.92
N SER A 220 2.34 0.98 3.46
CA SER A 220 3.81 1.03 3.45
C SER A 220 4.42 0.78 2.07
N VAL A 221 3.64 0.29 1.09
CA VAL A 221 4.10 0.00 -0.27
C VAL A 221 3.45 0.96 -1.25
N ASN A 222 4.23 1.88 -1.81
CA ASN A 222 3.72 2.81 -2.81
C ASN A 222 3.33 2.06 -4.11
N PRO A 223 2.08 2.17 -4.62
CA PRO A 223 1.66 1.53 -5.86
C PRO A 223 2.54 1.87 -7.08
N GLU A 224 3.10 3.08 -7.15
CA GLU A 224 3.99 3.52 -8.25
C GLU A 224 5.34 2.76 -8.27
N ASP A 225 5.74 2.17 -7.14
CA ASP A 225 6.95 1.34 -7.05
C ASP A 225 6.70 -0.13 -7.37
N ILE A 226 5.46 -0.53 -7.51
CA ILE A 226 5.12 -1.92 -7.83
C ILE A 226 5.29 -2.16 -9.33
N GLN A 227 5.97 -3.25 -9.67
CA GLN A 227 6.11 -3.74 -11.03
C GLN A 227 4.97 -4.69 -11.40
N SER A 228 4.75 -5.70 -10.54
CA SER A 228 3.70 -6.70 -10.72
C SER A 228 3.26 -7.27 -9.38
N ILE A 229 2.03 -7.79 -9.36
CA ILE A 229 1.46 -8.51 -8.23
C ILE A 229 1.07 -9.90 -8.73
N ASP A 230 1.65 -10.93 -8.12
CA ASP A 230 1.36 -12.32 -8.40
C ASP A 230 0.48 -12.91 -7.30
N VAL A 231 -0.65 -13.51 -7.66
CA VAL A 231 -1.55 -14.16 -6.71
C VAL A 231 -1.45 -15.67 -6.84
N LEU A 232 -0.93 -16.32 -5.80
CA LEU A 232 -0.76 -17.76 -5.69
C LEU A 232 -1.98 -18.34 -4.98
N LYS A 233 -2.75 -19.14 -5.71
CA LYS A 233 -4.04 -19.66 -5.24
C LYS A 233 -4.02 -21.14 -4.85
N ASP A 234 -3.15 -21.94 -5.50
CA ASP A 234 -3.11 -23.38 -5.35
C ASP A 234 -2.20 -23.82 -4.20
N ALA A 235 -2.59 -24.87 -3.49
CA ALA A 235 -1.80 -25.39 -2.37
C ALA A 235 -0.35 -25.76 -2.75
N ALA A 236 -0.13 -26.32 -3.96
CA ALA A 236 1.21 -26.60 -4.45
C ALA A 236 2.04 -25.32 -4.70
N ALA A 237 1.39 -24.21 -5.14
CA ALA A 237 2.05 -22.93 -5.31
C ALA A 237 2.38 -22.25 -3.98
N THR A 238 1.53 -22.43 -2.96
CA THR A 238 1.68 -21.80 -1.64
C THR A 238 2.47 -22.67 -0.65
N ALA A 239 2.75 -23.95 -0.98
CA ALA A 239 3.55 -24.85 -0.13
C ALA A 239 4.96 -24.30 0.19
N ILE A 240 5.55 -23.46 -0.68
CA ILE A 240 6.83 -22.78 -0.40
C ILE A 240 6.75 -21.81 0.78
N TRP A 241 5.53 -21.37 1.17
CA TRP A 241 5.25 -20.50 2.31
C TRP A 241 4.80 -21.30 3.55
N GLY A 242 4.62 -22.62 3.41
CA GLY A 242 4.41 -23.58 4.50
C GLY A 242 3.24 -23.24 5.39
N SER A 243 3.50 -23.08 6.68
CA SER A 243 2.50 -22.80 7.71
C SER A 243 1.78 -21.47 7.55
N ARG A 244 2.26 -20.56 6.69
CA ARG A 244 1.64 -19.25 6.44
C ARG A 244 0.90 -19.17 5.10
N GLY A 245 0.96 -20.24 4.28
CA GLY A 245 0.42 -20.25 2.92
C GLY A 245 -1.03 -20.73 2.78
N ALA A 246 -1.73 -21.05 3.87
CA ALA A 246 -3.05 -21.70 3.84
C ALA A 246 -4.13 -20.89 3.11
N ASN A 247 -4.13 -19.56 3.28
CA ASN A 247 -5.14 -18.66 2.73
C ASN A 247 -4.75 -18.08 1.35
N GLY A 248 -3.69 -18.62 0.72
CA GLY A 248 -3.11 -18.07 -0.49
C GLY A 248 -2.03 -17.03 -0.22
N VAL A 249 -1.37 -16.57 -1.28
CA VAL A 249 -0.25 -15.63 -1.17
C VAL A 249 -0.37 -14.57 -2.25
N ILE A 250 -0.18 -13.31 -1.87
CA ILE A 250 -0.07 -12.15 -2.75
C ILE A 250 1.39 -11.71 -2.74
N GLU A 251 2.12 -11.98 -3.84
CA GLU A 251 3.52 -11.62 -3.98
C GLU A 251 3.66 -10.33 -4.79
N ILE A 252 4.14 -9.28 -4.16
CA ILE A 252 4.38 -7.96 -4.74
C ILE A 252 5.84 -7.87 -5.15
N LYS A 253 6.09 -7.58 -6.42
CA LYS A 253 7.42 -7.33 -6.95
C LYS A 253 7.59 -5.85 -7.23
N THR A 254 8.66 -5.26 -6.70
CA THR A 254 8.94 -3.84 -6.88
C THR A 254 9.86 -3.59 -8.07
N ARG A 255 9.77 -2.37 -8.61
CA ARG A 255 10.59 -1.92 -9.74
C ARG A 255 12.04 -1.77 -9.32
N ARG A 256 12.96 -2.19 -10.18
CA ARG A 256 14.41 -2.08 -9.98
C ARG A 256 15.05 -1.14 -10.97
N GLY A 257 16.31 -0.77 -10.70
CA GLY A 257 17.16 0.02 -11.58
C GLY A 257 17.41 -0.67 -12.92
N ARG A 258 17.52 0.12 -13.99
CA ARG A 258 17.82 -0.38 -15.34
C ARG A 258 19.10 0.26 -15.85
N ARG A 259 19.85 -0.49 -16.66
CA ARG A 259 21.02 0.07 -17.35
C ARG A 259 20.58 1.15 -18.32
N GLY A 260 21.31 2.24 -18.35
CA GLY A 260 21.06 3.38 -19.25
C GLY A 260 21.45 4.70 -18.60
N LYS A 261 21.31 5.79 -19.34
CA LYS A 261 21.48 7.15 -18.83
C LYS A 261 20.50 7.38 -17.69
N THR A 262 20.93 8.12 -16.68
CA THR A 262 20.05 8.50 -15.56
C THR A 262 18.86 9.29 -16.09
N ARG A 263 17.68 8.81 -15.75
CA ARG A 263 16.41 9.44 -16.07
C ARG A 263 15.76 9.92 -14.78
N ILE A 264 15.24 11.13 -14.83
CA ILE A 264 14.47 11.73 -13.74
C ILE A 264 13.05 11.86 -14.25
N ASP A 265 12.13 11.21 -13.57
CA ASP A 265 10.69 11.28 -13.85
C ASP A 265 10.01 11.95 -12.65
N PHE A 266 9.31 13.06 -12.89
CA PHE A 266 8.46 13.70 -11.92
C PHE A 266 7.02 13.62 -12.38
N SER A 267 6.11 13.23 -11.49
CA SER A 267 4.69 13.23 -11.76
C SER A 267 3.92 13.87 -10.61
N TYR A 268 2.90 14.63 -10.97
CA TYR A 268 1.92 15.15 -10.06
C TYR A 268 0.54 14.69 -10.48
N ARG A 269 -0.26 14.23 -9.51
CA ARG A 269 -1.64 13.81 -9.73
C ARG A 269 -2.54 14.49 -8.72
N PHE A 270 -3.63 15.03 -9.22
CA PHE A 270 -4.73 15.54 -8.40
C PHE A 270 -5.95 14.63 -8.57
N THR A 271 -6.59 14.28 -7.46
CA THR A 271 -7.85 13.54 -7.44
C THR A 271 -8.82 14.25 -6.53
N GLY A 272 -10.04 14.50 -7.02
CA GLY A 272 -11.14 15.05 -6.23
C GLY A 272 -12.13 13.96 -5.86
N SER A 273 -12.64 13.99 -4.64
CA SER A 273 -13.60 13.04 -4.10
C SER A 273 -14.78 13.79 -3.47
N TRP A 274 -15.95 13.21 -3.54
CA TRP A 274 -17.15 13.74 -2.89
C TRP A 274 -18.02 12.61 -2.39
N GLN A 275 -18.81 12.87 -1.35
CA GLN A 275 -19.77 11.91 -0.86
C GLN A 275 -20.88 11.67 -1.89
N PRO A 276 -21.26 10.43 -2.16
CA PRO A 276 -22.41 10.14 -3.02
C PRO A 276 -23.69 10.71 -2.39
N LYS A 277 -24.70 10.94 -3.22
CA LYS A 277 -25.99 11.42 -2.76
C LYS A 277 -26.60 10.42 -1.78
N GLY A 278 -26.82 10.85 -0.53
CA GLY A 278 -27.37 10.00 0.52
C GLY A 278 -28.88 9.79 0.40
N MET A 279 -29.45 9.08 1.37
CA MET A 279 -30.90 8.96 1.52
C MET A 279 -31.54 10.33 1.78
N LYS A 280 -32.71 10.53 1.24
CA LYS A 280 -33.49 11.73 1.54
C LYS A 280 -34.01 11.61 2.97
N MET A 281 -33.62 12.56 3.81
CA MET A 281 -34.09 12.69 5.19
C MET A 281 -35.22 13.72 5.27
N LEU A 282 -35.94 13.70 6.37
CA LEU A 282 -36.89 14.77 6.71
C LEU A 282 -36.12 16.05 7.00
N ASN A 283 -36.65 17.17 6.56
CA ASN A 283 -36.15 18.48 7.02
C ASN A 283 -36.67 18.77 8.44
N GLY A 284 -36.24 19.87 9.05
CA GLY A 284 -36.60 20.21 10.43
C GLY A 284 -38.11 20.44 10.63
N ASP A 285 -38.80 21.03 9.65
CA ASP A 285 -40.24 21.27 9.71
C ASP A 285 -41.01 19.96 9.60
N GLU A 286 -40.67 19.11 8.62
CA GLU A 286 -41.28 17.78 8.43
C GLU A 286 -41.03 16.88 9.67
N TYR A 287 -39.81 16.92 10.23
CA TYR A 287 -39.45 16.17 11.43
C TYR A 287 -40.26 16.63 12.65
N THR A 288 -40.37 17.96 12.88
CA THR A 288 -41.14 18.54 13.97
C THR A 288 -42.61 18.16 13.86
N MET A 289 -43.19 18.21 12.66
CA MET A 289 -44.55 17.80 12.40
C MET A 289 -44.78 16.33 12.69
N MET A 290 -43.89 15.47 12.19
CA MET A 290 -43.95 14.02 12.45
C MET A 290 -43.91 13.71 13.95
N LEU A 291 -43.02 14.37 14.70
CA LEU A 291 -42.92 14.15 16.14
C LEU A 291 -44.19 14.61 16.86
N LYS A 292 -44.77 15.77 16.51
CA LYS A 292 -46.03 16.24 17.09
C LYS A 292 -47.13 15.22 16.86
N GLU A 293 -47.26 14.67 15.67
CA GLU A 293 -48.27 13.65 15.36
C GLU A 293 -47.98 12.33 16.12
N ALA A 294 -46.70 11.91 16.18
CA ALA A 294 -46.31 10.69 16.89
C ALA A 294 -46.64 10.72 18.38
N TYR A 295 -46.51 11.89 19.02
CA TYR A 295 -46.88 12.05 20.43
C TYR A 295 -48.36 12.23 20.64
N PHE A 296 -49.03 12.97 19.77
CA PHE A 296 -50.46 13.22 19.88
C PHE A 296 -51.29 11.95 19.61
N ASN A 297 -51.00 11.23 18.54
CA ASN A 297 -51.83 10.13 18.09
C ASN A 297 -51.99 8.98 19.10
N PRO A 298 -50.94 8.48 19.78
CA PRO A 298 -51.07 7.42 20.79
C PRO A 298 -51.78 7.88 22.06
N ALA A 299 -51.47 9.10 22.51
CA ALA A 299 -51.96 9.60 23.81
C ALA A 299 -53.30 10.33 23.73
N GLN A 300 -53.74 10.79 22.52
CA GLN A 300 -54.88 11.65 22.30
C GLN A 300 -54.87 12.87 23.23
N SER A 301 -53.67 13.36 23.56
CA SER A 301 -53.45 14.43 24.53
C SER A 301 -52.47 15.48 24.00
N SER A 302 -52.46 16.65 24.59
CA SER A 302 -51.60 17.78 24.26
C SER A 302 -50.14 17.64 24.80
N VAL A 303 -49.71 16.44 25.15
CA VAL A 303 -48.36 16.18 25.73
C VAL A 303 -47.25 16.71 24.81
N ALA A 304 -47.46 16.78 23.52
CA ALA A 304 -46.49 17.37 22.59
C ALA A 304 -46.18 18.85 22.87
N SER A 305 -47.07 19.58 23.57
CA SER A 305 -46.84 20.98 23.97
C SER A 305 -45.76 21.15 25.04
N ASP A 306 -45.48 20.09 25.81
CA ASP A 306 -44.52 20.11 26.90
C ASP A 306 -43.07 19.81 26.45
N ILE A 307 -42.91 19.40 25.18
CA ILE A 307 -41.60 19.11 24.58
C ILE A 307 -41.06 20.39 23.94
N VAL A 308 -40.15 21.06 24.62
CA VAL A 308 -39.62 22.37 24.18
C VAL A 308 -38.87 22.32 22.87
N GLU A 309 -38.35 21.16 22.48
CA GLU A 309 -37.63 20.93 21.23
C GLU A 309 -38.53 20.92 19.99
N ILE A 310 -39.84 20.74 20.16
CA ILE A 310 -40.81 20.69 19.08
C ILE A 310 -41.98 21.66 19.27
N SER A 311 -42.06 22.33 20.42
CA SER A 311 -43.13 23.25 20.76
C SER A 311 -42.59 24.60 21.20
N TYR A 312 -43.24 25.67 20.79
CA TYR A 312 -42.89 27.02 21.20
C TYR A 312 -43.33 27.26 22.66
N ASP A 313 -42.41 27.81 23.46
CA ASP A 313 -42.62 28.23 24.84
C ASP A 313 -42.13 29.66 25.01
N ASP A 314 -43.05 30.59 25.29
CA ASP A 314 -42.76 32.03 25.49
C ASP A 314 -41.78 32.27 26.65
N SER A 315 -41.75 31.39 27.64
CA SER A 315 -40.83 31.49 28.78
C SER A 315 -39.40 31.09 28.41
N ARG A 316 -39.19 30.44 27.28
CA ARG A 316 -37.92 29.90 26.80
C ARG A 316 -37.64 30.18 25.32
N PRO A 317 -37.64 31.46 24.91
CA PRO A 317 -37.57 31.81 23.48
C PRO A 317 -36.31 31.32 22.79
N MET A 318 -35.18 31.14 23.53
CA MET A 318 -33.94 30.63 22.96
C MET A 318 -34.03 29.16 22.54
N TYR A 319 -34.82 28.34 23.25
CA TYR A 319 -35.04 26.96 22.86
C TYR A 319 -35.74 26.88 21.50
N PHE A 320 -36.76 27.71 21.31
CA PHE A 320 -37.44 27.76 20.02
C PHE A 320 -36.50 28.06 18.88
N ARG A 321 -35.60 29.07 19.03
CA ARG A 321 -34.63 29.40 17.98
C ARG A 321 -33.61 28.30 17.74
N ASN A 322 -33.18 27.61 18.77
CA ASN A 322 -32.23 26.54 18.69
C ASN A 322 -32.80 25.27 18.04
N PHE A 323 -34.13 25.05 18.13
CA PHE A 323 -34.82 23.87 17.59
C PHE A 323 -35.80 24.18 16.46
N ASN A 324 -35.76 25.37 15.88
CA ASN A 324 -36.58 25.74 14.73
C ASN A 324 -35.69 26.08 13.53
N ASN A 325 -34.98 25.07 13.05
CA ASN A 325 -34.05 25.15 11.92
C ASN A 325 -34.33 24.01 10.93
N ASN A 326 -33.73 24.12 9.75
CA ASN A 326 -33.68 23.07 8.74
C ASN A 326 -32.21 22.76 8.46
N THR A 327 -31.56 22.03 9.37
CA THR A 327 -30.16 21.70 9.29
C THR A 327 -29.98 20.41 8.50
N ASP A 328 -29.27 20.48 7.39
CA ASP A 328 -28.76 19.30 6.70
C ASP A 328 -27.41 18.89 7.35
N TRP A 329 -27.51 18.04 8.36
CA TRP A 329 -26.32 17.59 9.10
C TRP A 329 -25.31 16.87 8.25
N ARG A 330 -25.77 16.21 7.18
CA ARG A 330 -24.87 15.56 6.26
C ARG A 330 -24.00 16.56 5.52
N ASP A 331 -24.61 17.64 4.98
CA ASP A 331 -23.87 18.71 4.30
C ASP A 331 -22.90 19.43 5.26
N GLU A 332 -23.30 19.59 6.54
CA GLU A 332 -22.44 20.22 7.57
C GLU A 332 -21.21 19.40 7.95
N VAL A 333 -21.24 18.06 7.82
CA VAL A 333 -20.12 17.18 8.14
C VAL A 333 -19.36 16.66 6.93
N THR A 334 -19.82 16.99 5.72
CA THR A 334 -19.15 16.59 4.49
C THR A 334 -18.43 17.75 3.83
N GLN A 335 -17.42 17.44 3.05
CA GLN A 335 -16.64 18.41 2.29
C GLN A 335 -16.13 17.78 0.98
N PHE A 336 -15.61 18.60 0.10
CA PHE A 336 -14.89 18.13 -1.07
C PHE A 336 -13.52 17.59 -0.65
N GLY A 337 -13.29 16.30 -0.83
CA GLY A 337 -12.02 15.65 -0.57
C GLY A 337 -11.02 15.89 -1.71
N GLN A 338 -9.75 16.03 -1.37
CA GLN A 338 -8.68 16.30 -2.33
C GLN A 338 -7.49 15.40 -2.02
N THR A 339 -6.92 14.79 -3.07
CA THR A 339 -5.68 14.04 -2.98
C THR A 339 -4.65 14.65 -3.92
N HIS A 340 -3.51 15.03 -3.37
CA HIS A 340 -2.35 15.54 -4.08
C HIS A 340 -1.22 14.51 -3.96
N ASN A 341 -0.86 13.89 -5.07
CA ASN A 341 0.23 12.91 -5.15
C ASN A 341 1.40 13.53 -5.91
N TYR A 342 2.57 13.57 -5.28
CA TYR A 342 3.84 14.02 -5.85
C TYR A 342 4.80 12.84 -5.89
N ASN A 343 5.26 12.45 -7.06
CA ASN A 343 6.15 11.30 -7.21
C ASN A 343 7.39 11.72 -8.01
N LEU A 344 8.57 11.43 -7.46
CA LEU A 344 9.87 11.67 -8.08
C LEU A 344 10.62 10.35 -8.18
N VAL A 345 11.06 10.00 -9.38
CA VAL A 345 11.80 8.77 -9.65
C VAL A 345 13.09 9.08 -10.36
N LEU A 346 14.21 8.61 -9.80
CA LEU A 346 15.51 8.58 -10.44
C LEU A 346 15.85 7.14 -10.78
N ASN A 347 16.12 6.87 -12.04
CA ASN A 347 16.45 5.53 -12.52
C ASN A 347 17.62 5.60 -13.50
N GLY A 348 18.61 4.72 -13.32
CA GLY A 348 19.77 4.70 -14.20
C GLY A 348 20.77 3.63 -13.82
N GLY A 349 21.89 3.63 -14.51
CA GLY A 349 23.00 2.76 -14.19
C GLY A 349 23.85 2.39 -15.39
N GLY A 350 25.04 1.86 -15.08
CA GLY A 350 26.02 1.36 -16.04
C GLY A 350 26.17 -0.16 -15.99
N GLU A 351 27.33 -0.63 -16.41
CA GLU A 351 27.64 -2.06 -16.41
C GLU A 351 27.83 -2.63 -14.99
N LYS A 352 28.38 -1.81 -14.07
CA LYS A 352 28.71 -2.24 -12.71
C LYS A 352 27.62 -1.97 -11.68
N ALA A 353 26.77 -1.01 -11.92
CA ALA A 353 25.72 -0.67 -10.97
C ALA A 353 24.45 -0.17 -11.69
N THR A 354 23.31 -0.58 -11.17
CA THR A 354 22.00 0.00 -11.54
C THR A 354 21.29 0.44 -10.27
N PHE A 355 20.61 1.56 -10.35
CA PHE A 355 19.89 2.11 -9.21
C PHE A 355 18.51 2.64 -9.61
N ARG A 356 17.59 2.59 -8.67
CA ARG A 356 16.33 3.28 -8.70
C ARG A 356 16.10 3.92 -7.33
N ILE A 357 15.78 5.19 -7.33
CA ILE A 357 15.37 5.93 -6.13
C ILE A 357 14.01 6.53 -6.45
N SER A 358 13.03 6.24 -5.64
CA SER A 358 11.70 6.86 -5.71
C SER A 358 11.38 7.56 -4.41
N SER A 359 10.74 8.72 -4.51
CA SER A 359 10.21 9.45 -3.37
C SER A 359 8.82 9.92 -3.71
N ASN A 360 7.89 9.63 -2.82
CA ASN A 360 6.48 9.95 -2.99
C ASN A 360 5.97 10.71 -1.78
N TYR A 361 5.16 11.74 -2.01
CA TYR A 361 4.41 12.44 -0.99
C TYR A 361 2.95 12.52 -1.39
N ASP A 362 2.08 12.00 -0.54
CA ASP A 362 0.64 12.07 -0.67
C ASP A 362 0.09 12.98 0.43
N HIS A 363 -0.70 13.95 0.03
CA HIS A 363 -1.52 14.76 0.92
C HIS A 363 -2.97 14.58 0.54
N GLU A 364 -3.77 14.06 1.46
CA GLU A 364 -5.17 13.75 1.23
C GLU A 364 -6.05 14.36 2.32
N THR A 365 -7.12 15.02 1.90
CA THR A 365 -8.21 15.44 2.77
C THR A 365 -9.44 14.60 2.49
N GLY A 366 -10.10 14.12 3.54
CA GLY A 366 -11.28 13.27 3.42
C GLY A 366 -12.51 14.03 2.95
N THR A 367 -13.53 13.27 2.57
CA THR A 367 -14.86 13.80 2.26
C THR A 367 -15.68 14.10 3.51
N ILE A 368 -15.19 13.72 4.68
CA ILE A 368 -15.70 14.10 5.99
C ILE A 368 -14.78 15.17 6.58
N ILE A 369 -15.38 16.16 7.29
CA ILE A 369 -14.60 17.25 7.91
C ILE A 369 -13.51 16.72 8.85
N GLU A 370 -12.38 17.44 8.92
CA GLU A 370 -11.24 17.20 9.82
C GLU A 370 -10.44 15.91 9.55
N GLN A 371 -10.78 15.15 8.52
CA GLN A 371 -9.99 13.99 8.10
C GLN A 371 -8.85 14.41 7.17
N GLN A 372 -7.63 13.96 7.46
CA GLN A 372 -6.44 14.24 6.68
C GLN A 372 -5.44 13.10 6.79
N LEU A 373 -4.81 12.74 5.67
CA LEU A 373 -3.74 11.76 5.60
C LEU A 373 -2.54 12.37 4.89
N ASP A 374 -1.39 12.37 5.55
CA ASP A 374 -0.10 12.71 4.97
C ASP A 374 0.78 11.47 4.95
N ARG A 375 1.29 11.10 3.77
CA ARG A 375 2.20 9.97 3.61
C ARG A 375 3.43 10.40 2.83
N PHE A 376 4.58 10.16 3.41
CA PHE A 376 5.87 10.28 2.74
C PHE A 376 6.50 8.90 2.65
N SER A 377 6.88 8.49 1.45
CA SER A 377 7.62 7.24 1.24
C SER A 377 8.82 7.45 0.34
N THR A 378 9.92 6.78 0.64
CA THR A 378 11.09 6.73 -0.23
C THR A 378 11.59 5.30 -0.32
N ARG A 379 11.98 4.90 -1.52
CA ARG A 379 12.54 3.58 -1.79
C ARG A 379 13.82 3.71 -2.61
N MET A 380 14.86 3.01 -2.19
CA MET A 380 16.14 2.94 -2.88
C MET A 380 16.44 1.49 -3.21
N ALA A 381 16.63 1.19 -4.48
CA ALA A 381 17.08 -0.12 -4.95
C ALA A 381 18.41 0.04 -5.69
N LEU A 382 19.42 -0.69 -5.24
CA LEU A 382 20.76 -0.71 -5.82
C LEU A 382 21.13 -2.16 -6.16
N ASP A 383 21.53 -2.41 -7.38
CA ASP A 383 22.20 -3.64 -7.79
C ASP A 383 23.65 -3.30 -8.18
N TYR A 384 24.61 -3.91 -7.51
CA TYR A 384 26.04 -3.71 -7.77
C TYR A 384 26.73 -5.02 -8.16
N TYR A 385 27.29 -5.04 -9.34
CA TYR A 385 28.04 -6.19 -9.89
C TYR A 385 29.51 -6.07 -9.48
N VAL A 386 29.86 -6.68 -8.35
CA VAL A 386 31.25 -6.69 -7.81
C VAL A 386 32.17 -7.36 -8.79
N SER A 387 31.73 -8.47 -9.38
CA SER A 387 32.42 -9.22 -10.43
C SER A 387 31.41 -9.98 -11.29
N ASP A 388 31.87 -10.72 -12.30
CA ASP A 388 31.02 -11.61 -13.13
C ASP A 388 30.33 -12.72 -12.30
N ARG A 389 30.87 -12.99 -11.09
CA ARG A 389 30.37 -14.03 -10.19
C ARG A 389 29.58 -13.50 -8.99
N ILE A 390 29.82 -12.26 -8.59
CA ILE A 390 29.25 -11.70 -7.35
C ILE A 390 28.42 -10.48 -7.68
N LYS A 391 27.16 -10.54 -7.31
CA LYS A 391 26.22 -9.42 -7.34
C LYS A 391 25.78 -9.11 -5.91
N PHE A 392 25.87 -7.87 -5.53
CA PHE A 392 25.30 -7.33 -4.31
C PHE A 392 24.05 -6.52 -4.64
N SER A 393 22.96 -6.76 -3.94
CA SER A 393 21.71 -5.99 -4.06
C SER A 393 21.32 -5.40 -2.72
N SER A 394 20.90 -4.16 -2.71
CA SER A 394 20.36 -3.50 -1.52
C SER A 394 19.04 -2.84 -1.88
N ASN A 395 18.02 -3.12 -1.07
CA ASN A 395 16.75 -2.40 -1.08
C ASN A 395 16.60 -1.72 0.28
N PHE A 396 16.17 -0.50 0.27
CA PHE A 396 15.83 0.25 1.47
C PHE A 396 14.52 1.00 1.23
N SER A 397 13.58 0.86 2.13
CA SER A 397 12.35 1.65 2.07
C SER A 397 12.10 2.29 3.44
N LEU A 398 11.59 3.50 3.39
CA LEU A 398 11.13 4.28 4.52
C LEU A 398 9.76 4.82 4.17
N THR A 399 8.79 4.57 5.04
CA THR A 399 7.47 5.18 4.94
C THR A 399 7.10 5.82 6.28
N TYR A 400 6.67 7.06 6.19
CA TYR A 400 6.05 7.80 7.28
C TYR A 400 4.63 8.13 6.90
N THR A 401 3.69 7.85 7.80
CA THR A 401 2.28 8.21 7.61
C THR A 401 1.79 8.94 8.85
N ASN A 402 1.03 10.02 8.63
CA ASN A 402 0.33 10.74 9.68
C ASN A 402 -1.14 10.86 9.26
N ASN A 403 -2.01 10.14 9.97
CA ASN A 403 -3.43 10.06 9.68
C ASN A 403 -4.21 10.73 10.80
N LYS A 404 -4.91 11.81 10.48
CA LYS A 404 -5.87 12.47 11.36
C LYS A 404 -7.26 11.96 11.01
N LYS A 405 -7.87 11.23 11.92
CA LYS A 405 -9.22 10.68 11.81
C LYS A 405 -10.18 11.43 12.73
N ASN A 406 -11.46 11.26 12.53
CA ASN A 406 -12.44 11.64 13.53
C ASN A 406 -12.28 10.74 14.76
N TYR A 407 -12.55 11.26 15.95
CA TYR A 407 -12.51 10.47 17.18
C TYR A 407 -13.55 9.34 17.18
N VAL A 408 -14.70 9.59 16.57
CA VAL A 408 -15.75 8.59 16.35
C VAL A 408 -15.58 7.95 14.97
N ASP A 409 -15.77 6.66 14.87
CA ASP A 409 -15.49 5.90 13.65
C ASP A 409 -16.38 6.32 12.47
N CYS A 410 -17.63 6.65 12.74
CA CYS A 410 -18.58 7.07 11.70
C CYS A 410 -19.27 8.37 12.06
N LEU A 411 -18.65 9.51 11.72
CA LEU A 411 -19.25 10.83 11.94
C LEU A 411 -20.51 11.02 11.09
N LEU A 412 -20.57 10.40 9.93
CA LEU A 412 -21.74 10.46 9.05
C LEU A 412 -22.96 9.76 9.66
N ASP A 413 -22.78 8.66 10.39
CA ASP A 413 -23.84 8.01 11.15
C ASP A 413 -24.41 8.95 12.22
N LYS A 414 -23.52 9.66 12.93
CA LYS A 414 -23.94 10.71 13.87
C LYS A 414 -24.77 11.79 13.19
N ALA A 415 -24.42 12.18 11.97
CA ALA A 415 -25.16 13.17 11.19
C ALA A 415 -26.55 12.67 10.77
N TYR A 416 -26.68 11.41 10.34
CA TYR A 416 -27.98 10.81 10.00
C TYR A 416 -28.92 10.66 11.21
N ASN A 417 -28.36 10.47 12.40
CA ASN A 417 -29.13 10.34 13.65
C ASN A 417 -29.32 11.67 14.38
N ALA A 418 -28.84 12.80 13.84
CA ALA A 418 -29.01 14.10 14.46
C ALA A 418 -30.38 14.73 14.09
N MET A 419 -30.93 15.50 15.02
CA MET A 419 -32.24 16.17 14.84
C MET A 419 -32.13 17.28 13.79
N PRO A 420 -32.87 17.21 12.67
CA PRO A 420 -32.74 18.19 11.58
C PRO A 420 -33.33 19.57 11.96
N ASN A 421 -34.17 19.67 12.98
CA ASN A 421 -34.68 20.93 13.50
C ASN A 421 -33.70 21.65 14.45
N MET A 422 -32.62 21.02 14.85
CA MET A 422 -31.62 21.59 15.74
C MET A 422 -30.58 22.43 14.96
N SER A 423 -30.14 23.56 15.57
CA SER A 423 -29.07 24.38 15.00
C SER A 423 -27.68 23.81 15.28
N VAL A 424 -26.71 24.11 14.43
CA VAL A 424 -25.29 23.76 14.66
C VAL A 424 -24.67 24.54 15.82
N TYR A 425 -25.03 25.80 15.94
CA TYR A 425 -24.52 26.72 16.96
C TYR A 425 -25.65 27.22 17.87
N ASN A 426 -25.29 27.56 19.11
CA ASN A 426 -26.20 28.18 20.05
C ASN A 426 -26.65 29.55 19.53
N TYR A 427 -27.92 29.85 19.76
CA TYR A 427 -28.46 31.18 19.62
C TYR A 427 -28.74 31.75 21.00
N ASN A 428 -28.35 33.01 21.20
CA ASN A 428 -28.74 33.81 22.35
C ASN A 428 -29.72 34.90 21.95
N TYR A 429 -30.56 35.33 22.90
CA TYR A 429 -31.49 36.41 22.72
C TYR A 429 -30.98 37.71 23.34
N ASP A 430 -30.93 38.77 22.54
CA ASP A 430 -30.62 40.12 23.00
C ASP A 430 -31.94 40.82 23.36
N PRO A 431 -32.28 41.00 24.67
CA PRO A 431 -33.52 41.60 25.09
C PRO A 431 -33.62 43.10 24.78
N ILE A 432 -32.46 43.78 24.61
CA ILE A 432 -32.44 45.22 24.30
C ILE A 432 -32.84 45.45 22.85
N ASN A 433 -32.26 44.68 21.93
CA ASN A 433 -32.52 44.82 20.49
C ASN A 433 -33.62 43.86 20.00
N GLN A 434 -34.23 43.08 20.89
CA GLN A 434 -35.29 42.10 20.62
C GLN A 434 -34.96 41.16 19.43
N ARG A 435 -33.70 40.68 19.38
CA ARG A 435 -33.22 39.83 18.28
C ARG A 435 -32.44 38.64 18.79
N TYR A 436 -32.51 37.56 18.04
CA TYR A 436 -31.64 36.42 18.20
C TYR A 436 -30.32 36.65 17.49
N TYR A 437 -29.23 36.23 18.07
CA TYR A 437 -27.92 36.21 17.43
C TYR A 437 -27.25 34.87 17.64
N ARG A 438 -26.56 34.41 16.59
CA ARG A 438 -25.80 33.18 16.63
C ARG A 438 -24.52 33.42 17.46
N THR A 439 -24.20 32.50 18.35
CA THR A 439 -22.93 32.48 19.07
C THR A 439 -21.89 31.70 18.28
N ASN A 440 -20.62 31.70 18.75
CA ASN A 440 -19.57 30.83 18.22
C ASN A 440 -19.48 29.49 18.98
N GLU A 441 -20.38 29.23 19.92
CA GLU A 441 -20.45 27.98 20.68
C GLU A 441 -21.34 26.99 19.94
N TYR A 442 -20.89 25.74 19.85
CA TYR A 442 -21.71 24.68 19.30
C TYR A 442 -22.90 24.40 20.19
N MET A 443 -24.04 24.14 19.56
CA MET A 443 -25.22 23.73 20.29
C MET A 443 -24.93 22.45 21.07
N LYS A 444 -25.13 22.49 22.39
CA LYS A 444 -25.01 21.30 23.24
C LYS A 444 -26.34 20.57 23.20
N MET A 445 -26.31 19.30 22.88
CA MET A 445 -27.48 18.43 22.95
C MET A 445 -27.77 17.95 24.37
N PHE A 446 -26.90 18.25 25.32
CA PHE A 446 -27.04 17.81 26.70
C PHE A 446 -27.56 18.99 27.54
N PRO A 447 -28.62 18.82 28.31
CA PRO A 447 -28.87 19.73 29.40
C PRO A 447 -27.61 19.72 30.30
N ALA A 448 -27.09 20.91 30.62
CA ALA A 448 -26.00 20.99 31.59
C ALA A 448 -26.39 20.17 32.81
N ALA A 449 -25.54 19.27 33.27
CA ALA A 449 -25.79 18.51 34.48
C ALA A 449 -26.04 19.49 35.64
N GLY A 450 -27.22 19.43 36.20
CA GLY A 450 -27.66 20.40 37.25
C GLY A 450 -28.59 21.54 36.76
N ALA A 451 -28.75 21.74 35.46
CA ALA A 451 -29.96 22.48 35.00
C ALA A 451 -31.13 21.54 35.24
N ALA A 452 -31.94 21.86 36.26
CA ALA A 452 -33.26 21.28 36.43
C ALA A 452 -34.08 21.68 35.18
N GLY A 453 -33.80 21.03 34.09
CA GLY A 453 -34.64 21.07 32.90
C GLY A 453 -35.88 20.21 33.15
N PRO A 454 -36.90 20.25 32.30
CA PRO A 454 -38.19 19.58 32.46
C PRO A 454 -38.13 18.05 32.50
N VAL A 455 -37.00 17.50 32.82
CA VAL A 455 -36.77 16.05 32.99
C VAL A 455 -37.38 15.51 34.30
N GLN A 456 -38.05 16.38 35.10
CA GLN A 456 -38.64 15.92 36.36
C GLN A 456 -39.94 15.11 36.19
N ASP A 457 -40.59 15.12 35.04
CA ASP A 457 -41.83 14.37 34.83
C ASP A 457 -41.70 13.17 33.88
N GLY A 458 -40.57 12.53 33.87
CA GLY A 458 -40.40 11.09 33.55
C GLY A 458 -40.78 10.61 32.14
N GLN A 459 -41.44 11.37 31.28
CA GLN A 459 -41.92 10.88 29.97
C GLN A 459 -41.31 11.56 28.76
N SER A 460 -41.00 12.83 28.78
CA SER A 460 -40.42 13.50 27.60
C SER A 460 -38.93 13.15 27.37
N SER A 461 -38.21 12.80 28.44
CA SER A 461 -36.80 12.47 28.38
C SER A 461 -36.50 11.10 27.74
N TYR A 462 -37.45 10.19 27.73
CA TYR A 462 -37.24 8.83 27.28
C TYR A 462 -37.03 8.71 25.75
N TYR A 463 -37.79 9.49 24.97
CA TYR A 463 -37.75 9.45 23.51
C TYR A 463 -36.65 10.33 22.91
N LEU A 464 -36.25 11.41 23.57
CA LEU A 464 -35.18 12.29 23.11
C LEU A 464 -33.82 11.90 23.66
N ARG A 465 -33.75 11.02 24.66
CA ARG A 465 -32.54 10.62 25.33
C ARG A 465 -31.49 10.03 24.40
N ASP A 466 -31.87 9.17 23.48
CA ASP A 466 -30.97 8.52 22.53
C ASP A 466 -30.51 9.52 21.46
N MET A 467 -31.37 10.46 21.05
CA MET A 467 -30.98 11.52 20.12
C MET A 467 -30.06 12.55 20.77
N VAL A 468 -30.31 12.87 22.04
CA VAL A 468 -29.45 13.74 22.85
C VAL A 468 -28.07 13.08 23.05
N ALA A 469 -28.02 11.74 23.27
CA ALA A 469 -26.78 10.99 23.39
C ALA A 469 -25.97 10.94 22.07
N ASN A 470 -26.58 11.20 20.92
CA ASN A 470 -25.91 11.23 19.64
C ASN A 470 -24.90 12.39 19.53
N GLY A 471 -25.17 13.52 20.21
CA GLY A 471 -24.31 14.70 20.22
C GLY A 471 -24.43 15.55 18.94
N ASN A 472 -23.74 16.69 18.93
CA ASN A 472 -23.64 17.56 17.76
C ASN A 472 -22.52 17.04 16.84
N PRO A 473 -22.83 16.53 15.64
CA PRO A 473 -21.83 15.90 14.78
C PRO A 473 -20.69 16.85 14.37
N VAL A 474 -21.01 18.12 14.09
CA VAL A 474 -20.01 19.12 13.69
C VAL A 474 -19.06 19.42 14.87
N ALA A 475 -19.61 19.56 16.07
CA ALA A 475 -18.81 19.78 17.27
C ALA A 475 -17.89 18.58 17.57
N ILE A 476 -18.44 17.37 17.45
CA ILE A 476 -17.65 16.14 17.61
C ILE A 476 -16.50 16.12 16.59
N GLY A 477 -16.79 16.34 15.32
CA GLY A 477 -15.76 16.32 14.27
C GLY A 477 -14.65 17.36 14.50
N ARG A 478 -14.99 18.57 14.95
CA ARG A 478 -14.02 19.68 15.05
C ARG A 478 -13.28 19.77 16.39
N LEU A 479 -13.90 19.34 17.48
CA LEU A 479 -13.33 19.49 18.83
C LEU A 479 -12.64 18.22 19.33
N SER A 480 -13.04 17.05 18.86
CA SER A 480 -12.36 15.80 19.14
C SER A 480 -11.50 15.35 17.97
N TRP A 481 -10.50 14.53 18.23
CA TRP A 481 -9.63 14.01 17.18
C TRP A 481 -8.95 12.71 17.60
N TYR A 482 -8.59 11.93 16.59
CA TYR A 482 -7.75 10.75 16.71
C TYR A 482 -6.62 10.84 15.68
N ARG A 483 -5.38 10.67 16.11
CA ARG A 483 -4.19 10.73 15.24
C ARG A 483 -3.45 9.43 15.31
N GLU A 484 -3.10 8.93 14.16
CA GLU A 484 -2.27 7.74 14.00
C GLU A 484 -1.03 8.09 13.19
N SER A 485 0.14 7.87 13.76
CA SER A 485 1.42 8.12 13.09
C SER A 485 2.22 6.84 13.00
N THR A 486 2.64 6.46 11.80
CA THR A 486 3.42 5.25 11.58
C THR A 486 4.77 5.54 10.95
N TYR A 487 5.77 4.78 11.35
CA TYR A 487 7.08 4.71 10.74
C TYR A 487 7.38 3.26 10.37
N ALA A 488 7.67 3.00 9.11
CA ALA A 488 8.10 1.70 8.62
C ALA A 488 9.45 1.82 7.90
N ILE A 489 10.41 1.01 8.30
CA ILE A 489 11.75 0.97 7.70
C ILE A 489 12.07 -0.48 7.39
N ASP A 490 12.44 -0.80 6.14
CA ASP A 490 12.70 -2.15 5.69
C ASP A 490 13.98 -2.27 4.84
N PRO A 491 15.18 -2.27 5.45
CA PRO A 491 16.42 -2.60 4.75
C PRO A 491 16.50 -4.09 4.41
N GLN A 492 16.87 -4.37 3.17
CA GLN A 492 17.15 -5.70 2.64
C GLN A 492 18.50 -5.68 1.94
N PHE A 493 19.36 -6.63 2.29
CA PHE A 493 20.66 -6.84 1.67
C PHE A 493 20.75 -8.26 1.14
N GLN A 494 21.17 -8.41 -0.12
CA GLN A 494 21.28 -9.68 -0.77
C GLN A 494 22.64 -9.81 -1.47
N ILE A 495 23.26 -10.95 -1.35
CA ILE A 495 24.45 -11.33 -2.10
C ILE A 495 24.13 -12.56 -2.96
N GLU A 496 24.36 -12.46 -4.24
CA GLU A 496 24.30 -13.59 -5.18
C GLU A 496 25.74 -13.96 -5.56
N TYR A 497 26.10 -15.23 -5.35
CA TYR A 497 27.43 -15.74 -5.67
C TYR A 497 27.32 -16.99 -6.54
N LYS A 498 27.85 -16.92 -7.76
CA LYS A 498 27.97 -18.06 -8.68
C LYS A 498 29.17 -18.92 -8.25
N LEU A 499 28.91 -19.93 -7.43
CA LEU A 499 29.90 -20.87 -6.94
C LEU A 499 30.51 -21.72 -8.08
N LEU A 500 29.63 -22.23 -8.97
CA LEU A 500 29.96 -23.01 -10.13
C LEU A 500 29.27 -22.44 -11.38
N GLY A 501 29.94 -22.52 -12.54
CA GLY A 501 29.46 -22.01 -13.81
C GLY A 501 29.40 -20.48 -13.86
N LYS A 502 29.57 -19.90 -15.05
CA LYS A 502 29.44 -18.46 -15.25
C LYS A 502 28.20 -18.12 -16.09
N ASP A 503 27.77 -19.04 -16.93
CA ASP A 503 26.72 -18.87 -17.90
C ASP A 503 25.81 -20.11 -18.01
N GLU A 504 24.77 -20.01 -18.82
CA GLU A 504 23.78 -21.08 -19.02
C GLU A 504 24.34 -22.28 -19.83
N THR A 505 25.53 -22.19 -20.35
CA THR A 505 26.18 -23.29 -21.11
C THR A 505 26.86 -24.31 -20.21
N SER A 506 27.02 -24.01 -18.93
CA SER A 506 27.71 -24.83 -17.93
C SER A 506 26.78 -25.18 -16.76
N THR A 507 27.12 -26.28 -16.05
CA THR A 507 26.50 -26.61 -14.77
C THR A 507 26.65 -25.45 -13.80
N GLN A 508 25.56 -25.01 -13.20
CA GLN A 508 25.54 -23.87 -12.29
C GLN A 508 25.23 -24.30 -10.87
N LEU A 509 25.95 -23.68 -9.93
CA LEU A 509 25.64 -23.69 -8.50
C LEU A 509 25.68 -22.25 -8.00
N ASN A 510 24.55 -21.69 -7.64
CA ASN A 510 24.40 -20.32 -7.18
C ASN A 510 24.02 -20.30 -5.70
N TYR A 511 24.70 -19.46 -4.94
CA TYR A 511 24.35 -19.15 -3.56
C TYR A 511 23.73 -17.77 -3.48
N ASN A 512 22.60 -17.67 -2.80
CA ASN A 512 21.92 -16.40 -2.47
C ASN A 512 21.81 -16.29 -0.96
N GLY A 513 22.53 -15.32 -0.37
CA GLY A 513 22.39 -14.93 1.02
C GLY A 513 21.59 -13.64 1.13
N GLU A 514 20.62 -13.59 2.03
CA GLU A 514 19.76 -12.44 2.25
C GLU A 514 19.64 -12.13 3.74
N VAL A 515 19.70 -10.85 4.07
CA VAL A 515 19.40 -10.31 5.39
C VAL A 515 18.32 -9.24 5.21
N TYR A 516 17.25 -9.37 5.96
CA TYR A 516 16.12 -8.47 5.96
C TYR A 516 15.78 -8.04 7.37
N MET A 517 15.56 -6.75 7.55
CA MET A 517 15.01 -6.18 8.78
C MET A 517 13.71 -5.46 8.45
N TYR A 518 12.80 -5.42 9.39
CA TYR A 518 11.61 -4.59 9.35
C TYR A 518 11.39 -3.97 10.72
N ALA A 519 11.44 -2.67 10.78
CA ALA A 519 11.13 -1.91 11.98
C ALA A 519 9.87 -1.09 11.72
N PHE A 520 8.87 -1.31 12.55
CA PHE A 520 7.58 -0.64 12.46
C PHE A 520 7.23 -0.03 13.83
N THR A 521 6.86 1.23 13.83
CA THR A 521 6.33 1.91 15.00
C THR A 521 4.99 2.54 14.62
N ASN A 522 3.97 2.28 15.41
CA ASN A 522 2.66 2.91 15.32
C ASN A 522 2.37 3.65 16.63
N THR A 523 2.05 4.91 16.54
CA THR A 523 1.63 5.76 17.67
C THR A 523 0.23 6.28 17.38
N GLN A 524 -0.68 6.05 18.32
CA GLN A 524 -2.07 6.47 18.22
C GLN A 524 -2.40 7.36 19.41
N LYS A 525 -2.95 8.54 19.15
CA LYS A 525 -3.36 9.50 20.17
C LYS A 525 -4.79 9.94 19.93
N GLY A 526 -5.58 9.98 20.99
CA GLY A 526 -6.97 10.42 20.93
C GLY A 526 -7.27 11.47 21.99
N TYR A 527 -8.15 12.42 21.66
CA TYR A 527 -8.65 13.44 22.57
C TYR A 527 -10.13 13.69 22.37
N TYR A 528 -10.88 13.65 23.47
CA TYR A 528 -12.31 13.95 23.50
C TYR A 528 -12.61 14.94 24.63
N PRO A 529 -12.93 16.21 24.34
CA PRO A 529 -13.04 17.27 25.35
C PRO A 529 -14.33 17.17 26.17
N ALA A 530 -14.28 17.74 27.39
CA ALA A 530 -15.42 17.83 28.29
C ALA A 530 -16.63 18.54 27.69
N SER A 531 -16.40 19.48 26.75
CA SER A 531 -17.49 20.21 26.09
C SER A 531 -18.42 19.34 25.27
N LEU A 532 -17.98 18.11 24.93
CA LEU A 532 -18.77 17.14 24.15
C LEU A 532 -19.43 16.06 25.03
N THR A 533 -19.27 16.12 26.35
CA THR A 533 -19.81 15.13 27.28
C THR A 533 -20.92 15.73 28.14
N SER A 534 -21.89 14.91 28.54
CA SER A 534 -22.91 15.27 29.51
C SER A 534 -22.45 15.12 30.97
N ASN A 535 -21.27 14.52 31.17
CA ASN A 535 -20.77 14.20 32.52
C ASN A 535 -20.26 15.46 33.22
N SER A 536 -20.57 15.58 34.52
CA SER A 536 -19.98 16.61 35.38
C SER A 536 -18.64 16.15 35.92
N TRP A 537 -17.83 17.12 36.42
CA TRP A 537 -16.56 16.84 37.09
C TRP A 537 -16.68 15.90 38.31
N ASN A 538 -17.87 15.80 38.86
CA ASN A 538 -18.16 14.96 40.05
C ASN A 538 -18.55 13.54 39.68
N VAL A 539 -18.79 13.24 38.38
CA VAL A 539 -19.12 11.90 37.93
C VAL A 539 -17.84 11.30 37.35
N ASP A 540 -17.45 10.24 37.91
CA ASP A 540 -16.25 9.46 37.64
C ASP A 540 -16.16 9.04 36.16
N GLY A 541 -15.91 9.94 35.32
CA GLY A 541 -15.70 9.28 34.18
C GLY A 541 -15.75 9.69 32.82
N GLY A 542 -15.57 10.71 32.34
CA GLY A 542 -15.58 10.87 30.91
C GLY A 542 -15.26 12.28 30.42
N ILE A 543 -14.71 13.06 31.27
CA ILE A 543 -14.41 14.46 30.97
C ILE A 543 -12.97 14.56 30.50
N ASN A 544 -12.74 15.23 29.37
CA ASN A 544 -11.40 15.37 28.77
C ASN A 544 -10.65 14.02 28.70
N LEU A 545 -11.20 13.12 27.88
CA LEU A 545 -10.59 11.81 27.64
C LEU A 545 -9.36 11.98 26.78
N THR A 546 -8.26 11.35 27.18
CA THR A 546 -7.05 11.22 26.37
C THR A 546 -6.64 9.77 26.28
N SER A 547 -6.13 9.38 25.14
CA SER A 547 -5.53 8.06 24.94
C SER A 547 -4.19 8.20 24.23
N ASP A 548 -3.25 7.34 24.60
CA ASP A 548 -1.95 7.19 23.95
C ASP A 548 -1.64 5.70 23.83
N SER A 549 -1.34 5.26 22.63
CA SER A 549 -0.93 3.89 22.33
C SER A 549 0.32 3.92 21.48
N GLU A 550 1.31 3.16 21.86
CA GLU A 550 2.51 2.95 21.07
C GLU A 550 2.75 1.45 20.85
N SER A 551 2.93 1.07 19.60
CA SER A 551 3.27 -0.30 19.21
C SER A 551 4.57 -0.30 18.41
N LYS A 552 5.54 -1.10 18.83
CA LYS A 552 6.84 -1.27 18.18
C LYS A 552 7.04 -2.72 17.78
N ASN A 553 7.35 -2.95 16.51
CA ASN A 553 7.64 -4.26 15.97
C ASN A 553 8.99 -4.25 15.28
N LEU A 554 9.86 -5.18 15.69
CA LEU A 554 11.16 -5.40 15.07
C LEU A 554 11.26 -6.84 14.60
N LYS A 555 11.43 -7.01 13.29
CA LYS A 555 11.63 -8.30 12.64
C LYS A 555 13.03 -8.36 12.04
N PHE A 556 13.69 -9.47 12.25
CA PHE A 556 14.96 -9.81 11.62
C PHE A 556 14.83 -11.17 10.94
N ASN A 557 15.21 -11.23 9.67
CA ASN A 557 15.11 -12.45 8.87
C ASN A 557 16.42 -12.67 8.10
N THR A 558 16.91 -13.90 8.08
CA THR A 558 18.02 -14.33 7.25
C THR A 558 17.62 -15.52 6.40
N LYS A 559 18.01 -15.51 5.12
CA LYS A 559 17.75 -16.58 4.16
C LYS A 559 19.03 -16.99 3.46
N HIS A 560 19.27 -18.27 3.39
CA HIS A 560 20.40 -18.86 2.69
C HIS A 560 19.87 -19.86 1.68
N THR A 561 20.10 -19.61 0.40
CA THR A 561 19.55 -20.40 -0.71
C THR A 561 20.67 -20.89 -1.61
N LEU A 562 20.70 -22.18 -1.88
CA LEU A 562 21.53 -22.81 -2.90
C LEU A 562 20.64 -23.23 -4.07
N ILE A 563 21.02 -22.88 -5.28
CA ILE A 563 20.31 -23.26 -6.51
C ILE A 563 21.28 -24.01 -7.39
N PHE A 564 20.95 -25.27 -7.69
CA PHE A 564 21.73 -26.15 -8.54
C PHE A 564 21.01 -26.40 -9.85
N THR A 565 21.67 -26.11 -10.97
CA THR A 565 21.16 -26.35 -12.33
C THR A 565 22.25 -27.08 -13.13
N PRO A 566 22.19 -28.43 -13.21
CA PRO A 566 23.11 -29.22 -14.01
C PRO A 566 22.88 -28.96 -15.50
N LYS A 567 23.96 -28.97 -16.29
CA LYS A 567 23.88 -28.97 -17.73
C LYS A 567 23.95 -30.42 -18.22
N PHE A 568 22.90 -30.90 -18.87
CA PHE A 568 22.86 -32.21 -19.50
C PHE A 568 23.42 -32.16 -20.92
N SER A 569 24.04 -33.25 -21.36
CA SER A 569 24.47 -33.39 -22.77
C SER A 569 23.29 -33.42 -23.74
N ASN A 570 22.20 -34.00 -23.32
CA ASN A 570 20.92 -33.96 -24.04
C ASN A 570 20.08 -32.76 -23.57
N GLU A 571 19.88 -31.77 -24.44
CA GLU A 571 19.10 -30.54 -24.17
C GLU A 571 17.59 -30.79 -24.00
N ASP A 572 17.12 -32.00 -24.29
CA ASP A 572 15.72 -32.36 -24.02
C ASP A 572 15.39 -32.40 -22.52
N HIS A 573 16.40 -32.53 -21.66
CA HIS A 573 16.26 -32.59 -20.22
C HIS A 573 16.68 -31.29 -19.56
N TYR A 574 15.83 -30.73 -18.76
CA TYR A 574 16.14 -29.58 -17.91
C TYR A 574 15.80 -29.90 -16.45
N PHE A 575 16.73 -29.61 -15.58
CA PHE A 575 16.56 -29.76 -14.13
C PHE A 575 17.08 -28.54 -13.42
N THR A 576 16.40 -28.09 -12.38
CA THR A 576 16.90 -27.13 -11.42
C THR A 576 16.36 -27.45 -10.04
N GLY A 577 17.22 -27.40 -9.04
CA GLY A 577 16.88 -27.68 -7.66
C GLY A 577 17.29 -26.53 -6.74
N LEU A 578 16.54 -26.36 -5.65
CA LEU A 578 16.75 -25.32 -4.64
C LEU A 578 16.75 -25.96 -3.26
N ALA A 579 17.72 -25.56 -2.44
CA ALA A 579 17.71 -25.81 -1.00
C ALA A 579 17.82 -24.45 -0.28
N ARG A 580 16.89 -24.17 0.65
CA ARG A 580 16.86 -22.92 1.42
C ARG A 580 16.76 -23.20 2.90
N TRP A 581 17.48 -22.43 3.66
CA TRP A 581 17.33 -22.32 5.10
C TRP A 581 16.99 -20.88 5.46
N GLU A 582 16.05 -20.70 6.39
CA GLU A 582 15.54 -19.39 6.79
C GLU A 582 15.38 -19.33 8.30
N MET A 583 15.76 -18.23 8.90
CA MET A 583 15.56 -17.95 10.32
C MET A 583 14.97 -16.56 10.50
N GLU A 584 13.89 -16.46 11.27
CA GLU A 584 13.16 -15.23 11.52
C GLU A 584 12.96 -15.05 13.04
N THR A 585 13.19 -13.82 13.50
CA THR A 585 12.89 -13.40 14.87
C THR A 585 12.03 -12.14 14.81
N THR A 586 10.93 -12.14 15.53
CA THR A 586 10.03 -10.99 15.67
C THR A 586 9.93 -10.62 17.16
N ASN A 587 10.12 -9.33 17.48
CA ASN A 587 9.88 -8.77 18.77
C ASN A 587 8.79 -7.71 18.65
N SER A 588 7.74 -7.81 19.44
CA SER A 588 6.65 -6.83 19.51
C SER A 588 6.56 -6.28 20.93
N ASN A 589 6.31 -4.99 21.03
CA ASN A 589 6.06 -4.29 22.29
C ASN A 589 4.94 -3.30 22.04
N SER A 590 3.88 -3.37 22.81
CA SER A 590 2.81 -2.39 22.79
C SER A 590 2.50 -1.89 24.19
N GLN A 591 2.13 -0.63 24.27
CA GLN A 591 1.66 0.02 25.47
C GLN A 591 0.44 0.87 25.13
N TYR A 592 -0.50 0.92 26.04
CA TYR A 592 -1.72 1.68 25.92
C TYR A 592 -2.01 2.36 27.25
N LEU A 593 -2.38 3.63 27.18
CA LEU A 593 -2.77 4.43 28.33
C LEU A 593 -4.01 5.26 27.96
N LYS A 594 -5.01 5.24 28.83
CA LYS A 594 -6.20 6.07 28.72
C LYS A 594 -6.45 6.78 30.04
N SER A 595 -6.68 8.07 29.99
CA SER A 595 -6.95 8.90 31.15
C SER A 595 -8.18 9.77 30.94
N SER A 596 -8.82 10.19 32.03
CA SER A 596 -9.90 11.18 32.03
C SER A 596 -9.61 12.27 33.07
N GLY A 597 -10.35 13.39 33.00
CA GLY A 597 -10.14 14.51 33.92
C GLY A 597 -8.86 15.29 33.65
N VAL A 598 -8.28 15.17 32.47
CA VAL A 598 -7.08 15.94 32.09
C VAL A 598 -7.44 17.41 32.04
N VAL A 599 -6.52 18.28 32.49
CA VAL A 599 -6.72 19.74 32.42
C VAL A 599 -6.96 20.20 30.98
N GLY A 600 -7.92 21.10 30.78
CA GLY A 600 -8.30 21.56 29.45
C GLY A 600 -7.09 22.07 28.64
N GLY A 601 -6.93 21.59 27.41
CA GLY A 601 -5.81 21.90 26.54
C GLY A 601 -4.62 20.94 26.63
N VAL A 602 -4.56 20.07 27.64
CA VAL A 602 -3.60 18.96 27.71
C VAL A 602 -4.18 17.76 26.95
N THR A 603 -3.46 17.29 25.96
CA THR A 603 -3.92 16.21 25.06
C THR A 603 -3.22 14.87 25.30
N ASP A 604 -2.18 14.86 26.12
CA ASP A 604 -1.48 13.64 26.53
C ASP A 604 -2.01 13.13 27.88
N PRO A 605 -2.12 11.80 28.10
CA PRO A 605 -2.49 11.23 29.38
C PRO A 605 -1.54 11.69 30.48
N SER A 606 -2.09 12.14 31.62
CA SER A 606 -1.32 12.64 32.75
C SER A 606 -1.51 11.74 33.97
N VAL A 607 -0.47 11.60 34.75
CA VAL A 607 -0.50 10.85 36.02
C VAL A 607 -1.42 11.53 37.06
N GLU A 608 -1.59 12.85 36.94
CA GLU A 608 -2.49 13.63 37.81
C GLU A 608 -3.96 13.50 37.42
N ALA A 609 -4.23 12.92 36.21
CA ALA A 609 -5.56 12.61 35.73
C ALA A 609 -6.03 11.25 36.29
N TYR A 610 -7.33 10.98 36.17
CA TYR A 610 -7.88 9.66 36.50
C TYR A 610 -7.46 8.65 35.45
N LEU A 611 -6.60 7.71 35.81
CA LEU A 611 -6.24 6.59 34.96
C LEU A 611 -7.45 5.68 34.75
N ARG A 612 -7.83 5.44 33.50
CA ARG A 612 -8.97 4.60 33.13
C ARG A 612 -8.55 3.22 32.70
N ASP A 613 -7.49 3.17 31.92
CA ASP A 613 -6.98 1.92 31.38
C ASP A 613 -5.48 2.05 31.12
N ALA A 614 -4.73 1.01 31.44
CA ALA A 614 -3.32 0.89 31.11
C ALA A 614 -2.99 -0.57 30.81
N ASN A 615 -2.44 -0.80 29.65
CA ASN A 615 -2.05 -2.15 29.24
C ASN A 615 -0.67 -2.13 28.59
N THR A 616 0.08 -3.21 28.81
CA THR A 616 1.36 -3.44 28.14
C THR A 616 1.39 -4.88 27.64
N SER A 617 1.89 -5.07 26.42
CA SER A 617 2.06 -6.39 25.82
C SER A 617 3.45 -6.54 25.24
N LEU A 618 4.07 -7.68 25.51
CA LEU A 618 5.37 -8.08 24.98
C LEU A 618 5.22 -9.41 24.26
N GLY A 619 5.58 -9.43 22.98
CA GLY A 619 5.59 -10.64 22.17
C GLY A 619 6.98 -10.94 21.62
N LYS A 620 7.37 -12.21 21.57
CA LYS A 620 8.61 -12.65 20.96
C LYS A 620 8.42 -13.98 20.26
N ALA A 621 8.56 -13.98 18.94
CA ALA A 621 8.41 -15.19 18.14
C ALA A 621 9.72 -15.51 17.40
N HIS A 622 10.05 -16.79 17.35
CA HIS A 622 11.14 -17.34 16.55
C HIS A 622 10.61 -18.36 15.57
N ARG A 623 11.06 -18.28 14.34
CA ARG A 623 10.75 -19.25 13.28
C ARG A 623 12.04 -19.74 12.63
N MET A 624 12.04 -20.98 12.24
CA MET A 624 13.10 -21.60 11.45
C MET A 624 12.45 -22.46 10.38
N SER A 625 12.95 -22.36 9.15
CA SER A 625 12.40 -23.12 8.04
C SER A 625 13.47 -23.74 7.19
N ALA A 626 13.23 -24.93 6.69
CA ALA A 626 14.01 -25.59 5.66
C ALA A 626 13.12 -25.89 4.45
N LEU A 627 13.57 -25.54 3.25
CA LEU A 627 12.84 -25.74 2.00
C LEU A 627 13.72 -26.44 0.99
N GLY A 628 13.24 -27.55 0.43
CA GLY A 628 13.76 -28.19 -0.77
C GLY A 628 12.73 -28.10 -1.89
N SER A 629 13.15 -27.69 -3.07
CA SER A 629 12.27 -27.64 -4.26
C SER A 629 13.07 -28.04 -5.49
N PHE A 630 12.46 -28.80 -6.40
CA PHE A 630 13.05 -29.08 -7.70
C PHE A 630 12.02 -29.00 -8.81
N HIS A 631 12.53 -28.65 -9.98
CA HIS A 631 11.81 -28.56 -11.24
C HIS A 631 12.53 -29.43 -12.26
N TYR A 632 11.78 -30.33 -12.91
CA TYR A 632 12.25 -31.15 -14.00
C TYR A 632 11.34 -31.00 -15.21
N SER A 633 11.96 -30.84 -16.37
CA SER A 633 11.24 -30.70 -17.63
C SER A 633 11.87 -31.60 -18.71
N TYR A 634 11.02 -32.34 -19.42
CA TYR A 634 11.41 -33.12 -20.61
C TYR A 634 10.80 -32.48 -21.86
N LYS A 635 11.66 -32.01 -22.77
CA LYS A 635 11.31 -31.31 -24.03
C LYS A 635 10.38 -30.11 -23.85
N SER A 636 10.37 -29.48 -22.68
CA SER A 636 9.38 -28.45 -22.29
C SER A 636 7.91 -28.89 -22.46
N LYS A 637 7.65 -30.20 -22.61
CA LYS A 637 6.34 -30.78 -22.79
C LYS A 637 5.78 -31.38 -21.51
N TYR A 638 6.61 -32.13 -20.81
CA TYR A 638 6.28 -32.80 -19.55
C TYR A 638 7.09 -32.17 -18.44
N VAL A 639 6.41 -31.59 -17.48
CA VAL A 639 7.01 -30.88 -16.35
C VAL A 639 6.56 -31.52 -15.07
N LEU A 640 7.48 -31.64 -14.12
CA LEU A 640 7.23 -32.09 -12.76
C LEU A 640 7.93 -31.15 -11.78
N ASP A 641 7.18 -30.63 -10.84
CA ASP A 641 7.69 -29.84 -9.71
C ASP A 641 7.39 -30.58 -8.40
N PHE A 642 8.36 -30.54 -7.51
CA PHE A 642 8.20 -31.02 -6.15
C PHE A 642 8.77 -30.03 -5.17
N THR A 643 8.07 -29.81 -4.07
CA THR A 643 8.47 -28.91 -2.98
C THR A 643 8.22 -29.59 -1.65
N LEU A 644 9.16 -29.52 -0.76
CA LEU A 644 9.03 -29.93 0.64
C LEU A 644 9.53 -28.82 1.54
N ARG A 645 8.68 -28.31 2.38
CA ARG A 645 9.02 -27.32 3.40
C ARG A 645 8.78 -27.90 4.80
N ALA A 646 9.71 -27.62 5.69
CA ALA A 646 9.58 -27.88 7.12
C ALA A 646 9.64 -26.55 7.86
N ASP A 647 8.61 -26.21 8.63
CA ASP A 647 8.54 -25.00 9.46
C ASP A 647 8.51 -25.36 10.94
N GLY A 648 9.42 -24.74 11.69
CA GLY A 648 9.41 -24.72 13.14
C GLY A 648 9.05 -23.34 13.68
N SER A 649 8.14 -23.25 14.64
CA SER A 649 7.71 -21.99 15.25
C SER A 649 7.56 -22.12 16.76
N THR A 650 7.89 -21.06 17.49
CA THR A 650 7.61 -20.95 18.93
C THR A 650 6.12 -20.81 19.21
N LYS A 651 5.31 -20.41 18.23
CA LYS A 651 3.85 -20.34 18.32
C LYS A 651 3.18 -21.72 18.33
N PHE A 652 3.89 -22.76 17.90
CA PHE A 652 3.39 -24.13 17.96
C PHE A 652 3.65 -24.75 19.33
N GLY A 653 2.76 -25.63 19.76
CA GLY A 653 2.88 -26.32 21.04
C GLY A 653 4.19 -27.12 21.16
N LYS A 654 4.72 -27.24 22.40
CA LYS A 654 6.03 -27.82 22.73
C LYS A 654 6.31 -29.17 22.04
N ASN A 655 5.29 -30.01 21.88
CA ASN A 655 5.43 -31.34 21.28
C ASN A 655 5.25 -31.39 19.76
N ASN A 656 4.73 -30.30 19.13
CA ASN A 656 4.40 -30.22 17.71
C ASN A 656 4.98 -28.95 17.07
N ARG A 657 6.24 -28.63 17.39
CA ARG A 657 6.89 -27.39 16.91
C ARG A 657 7.19 -27.39 15.41
N TRP A 658 7.24 -28.56 14.78
CA TRP A 658 7.57 -28.71 13.38
C TRP A 658 6.38 -29.19 12.56
N GLY A 659 6.10 -28.50 11.47
CA GLY A 659 5.13 -28.88 10.44
C GLY A 659 5.83 -29.17 9.12
N PHE A 660 5.32 -30.15 8.34
CA PHE A 660 5.84 -30.52 7.03
C PHE A 660 4.79 -30.26 5.96
N PHE A 661 5.21 -29.56 4.91
CA PHE A 661 4.35 -29.06 3.85
C PHE A 661 4.85 -29.52 2.48
N PRO A 662 4.50 -30.74 2.04
CA PRO A 662 4.80 -31.23 0.71
C PRO A 662 3.88 -30.62 -0.34
N GLY A 663 4.44 -30.33 -1.53
CA GLY A 663 3.71 -29.90 -2.71
C GLY A 663 4.22 -30.62 -3.95
N VAL A 664 3.32 -31.04 -4.82
CA VAL A 664 3.63 -31.66 -6.11
C VAL A 664 2.76 -31.02 -7.17
N SER A 665 3.35 -30.64 -8.29
CA SER A 665 2.59 -30.21 -9.46
C SER A 665 3.23 -30.71 -10.74
N GLY A 666 2.39 -30.92 -11.75
CA GLY A 666 2.81 -31.33 -13.06
C GLY A 666 2.22 -30.45 -14.13
N ARG A 667 2.84 -30.48 -15.33
CA ARG A 667 2.28 -29.84 -16.50
C ARG A 667 2.56 -30.70 -17.73
N TRP A 668 1.53 -30.93 -18.52
CA TRP A 668 1.62 -31.53 -19.82
C TRP A 668 1.17 -30.51 -20.88
N ASN A 669 2.10 -30.05 -21.71
CA ASN A 669 1.83 -29.14 -22.82
C ASN A 669 1.29 -29.94 -24.02
N ILE A 670 0.00 -30.23 -24.01
CA ILE A 670 -0.69 -31.05 -25.01
C ILE A 670 -0.57 -30.42 -26.40
N SER A 671 -0.62 -29.10 -26.49
CA SER A 671 -0.48 -28.36 -27.77
C SER A 671 0.84 -28.64 -28.50
N ASP A 672 1.88 -29.10 -27.77
CA ASP A 672 3.18 -29.40 -28.37
C ASP A 672 3.29 -30.85 -28.90
N GLU A 673 2.25 -31.65 -28.72
CA GLU A 673 2.21 -33.02 -29.17
C GLU A 673 1.99 -33.13 -30.72
N PRO A 674 2.58 -34.15 -31.36
CA PRO A 674 2.44 -34.31 -32.81
C PRO A 674 1.00 -34.41 -33.28
N PHE A 675 0.11 -35.03 -32.48
CA PHE A 675 -1.31 -35.19 -32.82
C PHE A 675 -2.11 -33.88 -32.76
N MET A 676 -1.57 -32.82 -32.12
CA MET A 676 -2.20 -31.50 -32.05
C MET A 676 -1.86 -30.61 -33.27
N LYS A 677 -0.83 -30.95 -34.05
CA LYS A 677 -0.40 -30.14 -35.19
C LYS A 677 -1.54 -29.81 -36.18
N PRO A 678 -2.47 -30.74 -36.54
CA PRO A 678 -3.55 -30.43 -37.49
C PRO A 678 -4.50 -29.34 -37.01
N ILE A 679 -4.69 -29.21 -35.67
CA ILE A 679 -5.62 -28.26 -35.07
C ILE A 679 -4.91 -27.03 -34.47
N SER A 680 -3.60 -26.92 -34.59
CA SER A 680 -2.79 -25.80 -34.05
C SER A 680 -3.21 -24.41 -34.56
N LYS A 681 -3.90 -24.37 -35.71
CA LYS A 681 -4.49 -23.13 -36.25
C LYS A 681 -5.63 -22.59 -35.39
N TYR A 682 -6.34 -23.46 -34.68
CA TYR A 682 -7.50 -23.12 -33.84
C TYR A 682 -7.17 -23.12 -32.36
N VAL A 683 -6.25 -23.98 -31.94
CA VAL A 683 -5.84 -24.14 -30.54
C VAL A 683 -4.36 -23.80 -30.43
N SER A 684 -4.06 -22.56 -30.00
CA SER A 684 -2.70 -22.08 -29.85
C SER A 684 -2.00 -22.61 -28.59
N MET A 685 -2.74 -22.89 -27.53
CA MET A 685 -2.20 -23.44 -26.28
C MET A 685 -3.24 -24.32 -25.59
N LEU A 686 -2.82 -25.55 -25.27
CA LEU A 686 -3.57 -26.48 -24.44
C LEU A 686 -2.59 -27.17 -23.50
N ALA A 687 -2.80 -27.01 -22.20
CA ALA A 687 -1.98 -27.62 -21.17
C ALA A 687 -2.84 -28.19 -20.03
N PHE A 688 -2.49 -29.37 -19.56
CA PHE A 688 -3.07 -29.99 -18.36
C PHE A 688 -2.11 -29.81 -17.19
N ARG A 689 -2.60 -29.28 -16.07
CA ARG A 689 -1.78 -28.91 -14.88
C ARG A 689 -2.38 -29.45 -13.60
N PRO A 690 -2.12 -30.72 -13.24
CA PRO A 690 -2.51 -31.26 -11.96
C PRO A 690 -1.59 -30.70 -10.85
N SER A 691 -2.16 -30.41 -9.70
CA SER A 691 -1.41 -29.97 -8.52
C SER A 691 -2.04 -30.53 -7.23
N TRP A 692 -1.17 -30.85 -6.28
CA TRP A 692 -1.54 -31.28 -4.93
C TRP A 692 -0.52 -30.71 -3.94
N GLY A 693 -1.00 -30.33 -2.76
CA GLY A 693 -0.12 -29.82 -1.71
C GLY A 693 -0.80 -29.75 -0.36
N VAL A 694 0.04 -29.76 0.68
CA VAL A 694 -0.35 -29.54 2.07
C VAL A 694 0.14 -28.19 2.50
N VAL A 695 -0.75 -27.40 3.06
CA VAL A 695 -0.45 -26.09 3.67
C VAL A 695 -1.01 -26.05 5.07
N GLY A 696 -0.49 -25.19 5.93
CA GLY A 696 -0.91 -25.06 7.32
C GLY A 696 -1.32 -23.64 7.67
N GLY A 697 -2.00 -23.48 8.81
CA GLY A 697 -2.26 -22.18 9.45
C GLY A 697 -1.43 -22.06 10.73
N GLU A 698 -0.69 -20.98 10.89
CA GLU A 698 -0.02 -20.67 12.15
C GLU A 698 -1.03 -20.04 13.12
N PRO A 699 -1.02 -20.39 14.43
CA PRO A 699 -1.87 -19.77 15.42
C PRO A 699 -1.63 -18.25 15.45
N ARG A 700 -2.71 -17.48 15.57
CA ARG A 700 -2.66 -16.02 15.62
C ARG A 700 -1.94 -15.54 16.87
N ASP A 701 -2.30 -16.11 18.01
CA ASP A 701 -1.79 -15.73 19.33
C ASP A 701 -0.80 -16.79 19.87
N GLU A 702 0.32 -16.32 20.43
CA GLU A 702 1.31 -17.15 21.11
C GLU A 702 0.74 -17.81 22.38
N GLY A 703 -0.29 -17.20 22.97
CA GLY A 703 -0.93 -17.67 24.19
C GLY A 703 -1.89 -18.85 24.02
N LEU A 704 -2.29 -19.20 22.78
CA LEU A 704 -3.25 -20.31 22.54
C LEU A 704 -2.71 -21.69 22.93
N ILE A 705 -1.39 -21.83 23.07
CA ILE A 705 -0.73 -23.06 23.49
C ILE A 705 -0.64 -23.24 25.00
N TYR A 706 -0.99 -22.21 25.77
CA TYR A 706 -0.96 -22.20 27.23
C TYR A 706 -2.36 -21.98 27.79
N ASN A 707 -2.63 -22.56 28.97
CA ASN A 707 -3.85 -22.22 29.70
C ASN A 707 -3.75 -20.75 30.17
N LYS A 708 -4.65 -19.93 29.66
CA LYS A 708 -4.76 -18.53 30.12
C LYS A 708 -5.64 -18.52 31.38
N TYR A 709 -5.10 -18.01 32.48
CA TYR A 709 -5.87 -17.68 33.68
C TYR A 709 -6.18 -16.20 33.63
N GLY A 710 -7.43 -15.85 33.37
CA GLY A 710 -7.91 -14.49 33.53
C GLY A 710 -8.30 -14.22 34.96
N ASN A 711 -7.78 -13.17 35.57
CA ASN A 711 -8.28 -12.71 36.86
C ASN A 711 -9.54 -11.86 36.61
N THR A 712 -10.72 -12.48 36.69
CA THR A 712 -12.01 -11.80 36.52
C THR A 712 -12.58 -11.29 37.85
N GLY A 713 -11.83 -11.40 38.90
CA GLY A 713 -12.24 -10.96 40.24
C GLY A 713 -11.68 -9.59 40.59
N ASN A 714 -12.50 -8.54 40.55
CA ASN A 714 -12.27 -7.38 41.42
C ASN A 714 -12.39 -7.84 42.86
N TYR A 715 -11.29 -7.99 43.57
CA TYR A 715 -11.35 -7.93 44.99
C TYR A 715 -11.75 -6.50 45.36
N GLY A 716 -13.04 -6.29 45.60
CA GLY A 716 -13.52 -5.06 46.22
C GLY A 716 -12.95 -4.99 47.64
N GLY A 717 -12.13 -3.98 47.84
CA GLY A 717 -11.78 -3.46 49.16
C GLY A 717 -12.32 -2.05 49.23
#